data_eeb9dd3064bd34a1eab15b1ab005ebc5
#
_entry.id   eeb9dd3064bd34a1eab15b1ab005ebc5
#
_cell.length_a   1.000
_cell.length_b   1.000
_cell.length_c   1.000
_cell.angle_alpha   90.00
_cell.angle_beta   90.00
_cell.angle_gamma   90.00
#
_symmetry.space_group_name_H-M   'P 1'
#
loop_
_entity.id
_entity.type
_entity.pdbx_description
1 polymer ?
#
loop_
_entity_poly.entity_id
_entity_poly.type
_entity_poly.pdbx_seq_one_letter_code
_entity_poly.pdbx_strand_id
1 'polypeptide(L)'
;MNLFIKRVSLISLALAGSFVWPCAQATERNWSYTYNSLGLIETADGPRADVQDVTTYAYNAQGHLTTVTNALGHIATLSSFDNYGNPQSLTDANGVQTSLTYTPQGWLASASTAGSITSFEHDAVGLITKVTRGDGSWLSYTWDDARRLTKITNNLGETIEYSLDAMGNRTAQRLKDASSNLTQQQTWVYDELGRLLRSVGAGGQTSGYQYDLNDNPTVSTSPKQHSNTQAYDALDRLVSNTDPLNGVTALAYDTQDNLTQVQDPRGVTTQYQYDGLGNLTKLISPDSGTTTFSHDAAGNVIRKTDARGVVTTYTYDALNRLTGRQYPASPALNVQYHYDMTADGNKGIGRLTAVQDASGVLGYSYDERGNLIEQLRSVALNNGDHYDRLGYAYDGANQLARIDYPQGFRILYPRNSAGQVSQVQLQVGSGQPSGFASGISYLPFGPLKNLTWANGVSLSRSYDQDYRLTEQTVGGWNSTYGYDANSNITTLNSSLLGDLNYNYDALDRLTAEQRADRQQTYSYDAVGNRTGKTITPIANGEAQTSTQQTYQYASNSNRLTQIGAQAVSTDAVGNLTQDRANRELVYDAQNRLTSVKLDGNTVAEFRYNALGQRTHKISAQGTTTFLYGPDGQLLGEQQFNSQGSKLSAQYYIWLDSMPLGGVSITFDGQGAIASSEPFYLHSDHLNTPRMATNQTQQKVWQWQSDAFGVGQASGSLAINLRFPGQYFDQESGLHYNYFRDYDPETGRYVESDPIGLAGGLNTYGYVDSNPIKWVDFHGLSKTQDPRNGNDQILLDLKDAARRDDRDAILKIEQDAKNGVYGELSKERAKNVKGWCKIAKDGRLLKSLLGVTVINALAPSAQRACEIDPTSDAC
;
A
#
# COMPACT_ATOMS: atom_id res chain seq x y z
N MET A 1 -0.82 -40.74 45.27
CA MET A 1 -1.25 -41.01 46.69
C MET A 1 -1.86 -39.73 47.23
N ASN A 2 -3.21 -39.76 47.42
CA ASN A 2 -4.10 -38.88 48.20
C ASN A 2 -4.17 -37.37 47.89
N LEU A 3 -5.24 -36.93 47.25
CA LEU A 3 -6.60 -36.61 47.74
C LEU A 3 -6.62 -35.55 48.85
N PHE A 4 -7.15 -34.35 48.54
CA PHE A 4 -8.05 -33.64 49.46
C PHE A 4 -9.06 -32.78 48.70
N ILE A 5 -10.30 -33.29 48.68
CA ILE A 5 -11.52 -32.58 48.35
C ILE A 5 -11.92 -31.78 49.61
N LYS A 6 -12.29 -30.52 49.48
CA LYS A 6 -13.16 -29.84 50.46
C LYS A 6 -14.29 -29.08 49.77
N ARG A 7 -15.49 -29.62 49.92
CA ARG A 7 -16.77 -28.95 49.76
C ARG A 7 -16.89 -27.87 50.84
N VAL A 8 -17.49 -26.74 50.51
CA VAL A 8 -18.20 -25.87 51.42
C VAL A 8 -19.53 -25.44 50.83
N SER A 9 -20.55 -25.62 51.64
CA SER A 9 -21.97 -25.52 51.38
C SER A 9 -22.47 -24.08 51.22
N LEU A 10 -23.61 -23.96 50.52
CA LEU A 10 -24.53 -22.83 50.45
C LEU A 10 -24.92 -22.29 51.83
N ILE A 11 -25.00 -20.96 51.97
CA ILE A 11 -25.94 -20.27 52.83
C ILE A 11 -26.61 -19.17 52.00
N SER A 12 -27.91 -19.35 51.79
CA SER A 12 -28.82 -18.37 51.26
C SER A 12 -29.10 -17.28 52.28
N LEU A 13 -29.00 -16.00 51.85
CA LEU A 13 -29.75 -14.93 52.52
C LEU A 13 -30.31 -14.00 51.41
N ALA A 14 -31.63 -14.04 51.32
CA ALA A 14 -32.43 -13.15 50.49
C ALA A 14 -32.50 -11.76 51.16
N LEU A 15 -32.17 -10.71 50.42
CA LEU A 15 -32.71 -9.37 50.64
C LEU A 15 -33.00 -8.75 49.27
N ALA A 16 -34.32 -8.54 49.07
CA ALA A 16 -34.87 -7.92 47.88
C ALA A 16 -34.47 -6.44 47.78
N GLY A 17 -33.96 -6.08 46.64
CA GLY A 17 -33.79 -4.70 46.19
C GLY A 17 -33.62 -4.74 44.70
N SER A 18 -34.75 -4.60 43.96
CA SER A 18 -34.78 -4.57 42.49
C SER A 18 -34.10 -3.35 41.98
N PHE A 19 -32.82 -3.51 41.62
CA PHE A 19 -32.19 -2.71 40.58
C PHE A 19 -31.97 -3.65 39.38
N VAL A 20 -32.89 -3.60 38.42
CA VAL A 20 -32.69 -4.20 37.13
C VAL A 20 -31.68 -3.31 36.41
N TRP A 21 -30.41 -3.68 36.50
CA TRP A 21 -29.45 -3.28 35.47
C TRP A 21 -29.79 -4.14 34.27
N PRO A 22 -29.94 -3.55 33.04
CA PRO A 22 -29.96 -4.38 31.89
C PRO A 22 -28.58 -5.04 31.81
N CYS A 23 -28.51 -6.35 32.05
CA CYS A 23 -27.39 -7.14 31.57
C CYS A 23 -27.32 -6.86 30.07
N ALA A 24 -26.32 -6.14 29.62
CA ALA A 24 -25.95 -6.19 28.22
C ALA A 24 -25.79 -7.68 27.86
N GLN A 25 -26.61 -8.20 26.96
CA GLN A 25 -26.41 -9.54 26.42
C GLN A 25 -24.96 -9.60 25.96
N ALA A 26 -24.18 -10.49 26.57
CA ALA A 26 -22.84 -10.76 26.11
C ALA A 26 -22.98 -11.19 24.66
N THR A 27 -22.43 -10.41 23.75
CA THR A 27 -22.37 -10.78 22.33
C THR A 27 -21.44 -11.99 22.24
N GLU A 28 -21.99 -13.16 21.92
CA GLU A 28 -21.22 -14.39 21.76
C GLU A 28 -20.93 -14.60 20.28
N ARG A 29 -19.71 -15.04 19.97
CA ARG A 29 -19.30 -15.46 18.64
C ARG A 29 -19.04 -16.96 18.69
N ASN A 30 -20.01 -17.75 18.21
CA ASN A 30 -19.98 -19.20 18.31
C ASN A 30 -19.63 -19.82 16.96
N TRP A 31 -18.72 -20.79 16.99
CA TRP A 31 -18.39 -21.67 15.88
C TRP A 31 -18.81 -23.08 16.24
N SER A 32 -19.40 -23.82 15.31
CA SER A 32 -19.74 -25.22 15.54
C SER A 32 -19.03 -26.13 14.53
N TYR A 33 -18.69 -27.35 14.99
CA TYR A 33 -17.96 -28.32 14.19
C TYR A 33 -18.65 -29.69 14.31
N THR A 34 -18.74 -30.39 13.18
CA THR A 34 -19.08 -31.82 13.19
C THR A 34 -17.85 -32.63 12.77
N TYR A 35 -17.80 -33.88 13.22
CA TYR A 35 -16.68 -34.77 12.96
C TYR A 35 -17.17 -36.07 12.38
N ASN A 36 -16.43 -36.61 11.44
CA ASN A 36 -16.70 -37.95 10.86
C ASN A 36 -16.28 -39.05 11.83
N SER A 37 -16.50 -40.33 11.41
CA SER A 37 -16.16 -41.51 12.22
C SER A 37 -14.66 -41.68 12.49
N LEU A 38 -13.79 -40.99 11.78
CA LEU A 38 -12.33 -40.96 11.97
C LEU A 38 -11.88 -39.79 12.90
N GLY A 39 -12.83 -38.98 13.41
CA GLY A 39 -12.50 -37.83 14.23
C GLY A 39 -12.01 -36.61 13.43
N LEU A 40 -12.11 -36.62 12.10
CA LEU A 40 -11.73 -35.51 11.25
C LEU A 40 -12.92 -34.54 11.08
N ILE A 41 -12.65 -33.24 10.98
CA ILE A 41 -13.69 -32.20 10.82
C ILE A 41 -14.46 -32.46 9.52
N GLU A 42 -15.78 -32.64 9.62
CA GLU A 42 -16.69 -32.82 8.47
C GLU A 42 -17.36 -31.52 8.07
N THR A 43 -17.75 -30.69 9.05
CA THR A 43 -18.28 -29.34 8.82
C THR A 43 -17.69 -28.37 9.81
N ALA A 44 -17.52 -27.11 9.34
CA ALA A 44 -17.25 -25.93 10.18
C ALA A 44 -18.34 -24.91 9.86
N ASP A 45 -19.15 -24.57 10.86
CA ASP A 45 -20.25 -23.60 10.76
C ASP A 45 -19.81 -22.31 11.47
N GLY A 46 -19.89 -21.20 10.78
CA GLY A 46 -19.48 -19.89 11.29
C GLY A 46 -20.52 -19.26 12.21
N PRO A 47 -20.24 -18.06 12.72
CA PRO A 47 -21.07 -17.44 13.75
C PRO A 47 -22.31 -16.72 13.21
N ARG A 48 -22.53 -16.64 11.91
CA ARG A 48 -23.61 -15.87 11.29
C ARG A 48 -24.89 -16.66 11.23
N ALA A 49 -25.93 -16.21 11.94
CA ALA A 49 -27.25 -16.82 11.92
C ALA A 49 -28.13 -16.35 10.74
N ASP A 50 -27.74 -15.28 10.04
CA ASP A 50 -28.49 -14.68 8.92
C ASP A 50 -28.19 -15.35 7.57
N VAL A 51 -27.10 -16.11 7.48
CA VAL A 51 -26.67 -16.89 6.30
C VAL A 51 -26.16 -18.26 6.74
N GLN A 52 -26.11 -19.22 5.82
CA GLN A 52 -25.41 -20.49 6.05
C GLN A 52 -23.93 -20.30 5.70
N ASP A 53 -23.07 -20.06 6.69
CA ASP A 53 -21.65 -19.87 6.52
C ASP A 53 -20.83 -21.16 6.79
N VAL A 54 -21.40 -22.31 6.34
CA VAL A 54 -20.86 -23.66 6.55
C VAL A 54 -19.84 -24.03 5.48
N THR A 55 -18.66 -24.46 5.92
CA THR A 55 -17.66 -25.14 5.07
C THR A 55 -17.68 -26.63 5.34
N THR A 56 -17.70 -27.46 4.29
CA THR A 56 -17.69 -28.93 4.39
C THR A 56 -16.38 -29.52 3.90
N TYR A 57 -15.96 -30.61 4.53
CA TYR A 57 -14.72 -31.33 4.25
C TYR A 57 -15.01 -32.81 4.00
N ALA A 58 -14.45 -33.37 2.94
CA ALA A 58 -14.55 -34.80 2.66
C ALA A 58 -13.16 -35.44 2.59
N TYR A 59 -13.08 -36.71 3.02
CA TYR A 59 -11.83 -37.44 3.13
C TYR A 59 -11.95 -38.79 2.45
N ASN A 60 -10.83 -39.34 1.98
CA ASN A 60 -10.78 -40.72 1.51
C ASN A 60 -10.69 -41.73 2.69
N ALA A 61 -10.69 -43.00 2.38
CA ALA A 61 -10.61 -44.06 3.40
C ALA A 61 -9.33 -44.05 4.24
N GLN A 62 -8.27 -43.40 3.73
CA GLN A 62 -6.98 -43.26 4.45
C GLN A 62 -6.95 -41.98 5.32
N GLY A 63 -8.04 -41.19 5.30
CA GLY A 63 -8.11 -39.93 6.05
C GLY A 63 -7.50 -38.70 5.35
N HIS A 64 -7.10 -38.83 4.06
CA HIS A 64 -6.58 -37.66 3.33
C HIS A 64 -7.75 -36.80 2.88
N LEU A 65 -7.63 -35.50 3.03
CA LEU A 65 -8.60 -34.51 2.57
C LEU A 65 -8.72 -34.56 1.03
N THR A 66 -9.92 -34.79 0.53
CA THR A 66 -10.19 -34.91 -0.93
C THR A 66 -11.03 -33.76 -1.47
N THR A 67 -11.88 -33.15 -0.64
CA THR A 67 -12.77 -32.07 -1.09
C THR A 67 -12.98 -31.06 0.02
N VAL A 68 -12.98 -29.77 -0.36
CA VAL A 68 -13.42 -28.66 0.46
C VAL A 68 -14.51 -27.94 -0.30
N THR A 69 -15.70 -27.78 0.31
CA THR A 69 -16.79 -26.97 -0.25
C THR A 69 -17.10 -25.82 0.70
N ASN A 70 -16.98 -24.59 0.21
CA ASN A 70 -17.29 -23.41 1.04
C ASN A 70 -18.81 -23.13 1.11
N ALA A 71 -19.19 -22.14 1.89
CA ALA A 71 -20.58 -21.74 2.14
C ALA A 71 -21.37 -21.32 0.88
N LEU A 72 -20.71 -20.98 -0.23
CA LEU A 72 -21.36 -20.68 -1.51
C LEU A 72 -21.38 -21.88 -2.48
N GLY A 73 -20.94 -23.08 -2.02
CA GLY A 73 -20.90 -24.28 -2.83
C GLY A 73 -19.71 -24.36 -3.79
N HIS A 74 -18.70 -23.50 -3.65
CA HIS A 74 -17.48 -23.58 -4.44
C HIS A 74 -16.64 -24.77 -3.96
N ILE A 75 -16.22 -25.62 -4.88
CA ILE A 75 -15.56 -26.89 -4.59
C ILE A 75 -14.10 -26.85 -5.03
N ALA A 76 -13.20 -27.16 -4.10
CA ALA A 76 -11.80 -27.50 -4.40
C ALA A 76 -11.56 -28.98 -4.10
N THR A 77 -10.77 -29.66 -4.96
CA THR A 77 -10.50 -31.10 -4.82
C THR A 77 -9.00 -31.39 -4.81
N LEU A 78 -8.59 -32.37 -3.97
CA LEU A 78 -7.25 -32.93 -3.92
C LEU A 78 -7.31 -34.41 -4.30
N SER A 79 -6.41 -34.85 -5.14
CA SER A 79 -6.45 -36.22 -5.67
C SER A 79 -5.05 -36.75 -5.98
N SER A 80 -4.98 -38.06 -6.31
CA SER A 80 -3.72 -38.72 -6.70
C SER A 80 -2.64 -38.60 -5.64
N PHE A 81 -2.93 -39.11 -4.44
CA PHE A 81 -1.97 -39.04 -3.32
C PHE A 81 -0.80 -40.05 -3.53
N ASP A 82 0.39 -39.61 -3.19
CA ASP A 82 1.57 -40.48 -3.15
C ASP A 82 1.58 -41.37 -1.89
N ASN A 83 2.63 -42.19 -1.73
CA ASN A 83 2.76 -43.07 -0.59
C ASN A 83 2.97 -42.36 0.76
N TYR A 84 3.27 -41.08 0.74
CA TYR A 84 3.41 -40.23 1.95
C TYR A 84 2.13 -39.48 2.28
N GLY A 85 1.08 -39.61 1.44
CA GLY A 85 -0.16 -38.84 1.59
C GLY A 85 -0.10 -37.45 0.99
N ASN A 86 0.89 -37.09 0.20
CA ASN A 86 0.95 -35.82 -0.48
C ASN A 86 0.06 -35.82 -1.73
N PRO A 87 -0.80 -34.79 -1.92
CA PRO A 87 -1.64 -34.71 -3.13
C PRO A 87 -0.79 -34.39 -4.35
N GLN A 88 -0.95 -35.14 -5.44
CA GLN A 88 -0.28 -34.90 -6.72
C GLN A 88 -1.11 -34.03 -7.65
N SER A 89 -2.39 -33.82 -7.35
CA SER A 89 -3.30 -32.97 -8.12
C SER A 89 -4.21 -32.20 -7.19
N LEU A 90 -4.33 -30.93 -7.47
CA LEU A 90 -5.25 -30.00 -6.84
C LEU A 90 -6.07 -29.32 -7.92
N THR A 91 -7.40 -29.32 -7.80
CA THR A 91 -8.28 -28.58 -8.70
C THR A 91 -9.03 -27.53 -7.90
N ASP A 92 -8.92 -26.26 -8.29
CA ASP A 92 -9.60 -25.16 -7.63
C ASP A 92 -11.09 -25.08 -8.04
N ALA A 93 -11.82 -24.16 -7.44
CA ALA A 93 -13.25 -23.96 -7.75
C ALA A 93 -13.53 -23.44 -9.18
N ASN A 94 -12.53 -22.87 -9.86
CA ASN A 94 -12.62 -22.50 -11.27
C ASN A 94 -12.35 -23.69 -12.22
N GLY A 95 -12.16 -24.90 -11.68
CA GLY A 95 -11.83 -26.10 -12.43
C GLY A 95 -10.38 -26.12 -12.93
N VAL A 96 -9.51 -25.26 -12.39
CA VAL A 96 -8.10 -25.17 -12.78
C VAL A 96 -7.29 -26.19 -11.99
N GLN A 97 -6.58 -27.06 -12.72
CA GLN A 97 -5.74 -28.07 -12.13
C GLN A 97 -4.31 -27.56 -11.92
N THR A 98 -3.78 -27.80 -10.72
CA THR A 98 -2.35 -27.71 -10.39
C THR A 98 -1.81 -29.10 -10.16
N SER A 99 -0.81 -29.49 -10.94
CA SER A 99 -0.09 -30.76 -10.77
C SER A 99 1.14 -30.55 -9.87
N LEU A 100 1.31 -31.42 -8.89
CA LEU A 100 2.41 -31.40 -7.92
C LEU A 100 3.25 -32.66 -8.08
N THR A 101 4.57 -32.52 -8.07
CA THR A 101 5.50 -33.65 -8.03
C THR A 101 6.40 -33.58 -6.82
N TYR A 102 6.83 -34.72 -6.31
CA TYR A 102 7.64 -34.79 -5.12
C TYR A 102 8.90 -35.63 -5.36
N THR A 103 9.95 -35.35 -4.60
CA THR A 103 11.15 -36.18 -4.58
C THR A 103 10.84 -37.54 -3.89
N PRO A 104 11.72 -38.55 -4.03
CA PRO A 104 11.57 -39.81 -3.29
C PRO A 104 11.51 -39.65 -1.76
N GLN A 105 11.98 -38.52 -1.22
CA GLN A 105 11.94 -38.19 0.20
C GLN A 105 10.64 -37.45 0.61
N GLY A 106 9.72 -37.20 -0.35
CA GLY A 106 8.45 -36.49 -0.13
C GLY A 106 8.55 -34.97 -0.16
N TRP A 107 9.64 -34.37 -0.60
CA TRP A 107 9.76 -32.92 -0.74
C TRP A 107 9.20 -32.46 -2.09
N LEU A 108 8.53 -31.27 -2.12
CA LEU A 108 7.96 -30.73 -3.36
C LEU A 108 9.05 -30.48 -4.39
N ALA A 109 8.97 -31.17 -5.54
CA ALA A 109 9.91 -31.02 -6.65
C ALA A 109 9.42 -30.06 -7.72
N SER A 110 8.09 -30.02 -8.00
CA SER A 110 7.52 -29.03 -8.91
C SER A 110 6.04 -28.81 -8.64
N ALA A 111 5.57 -27.60 -9.03
CA ALA A 111 4.16 -27.24 -9.14
C ALA A 111 3.90 -26.69 -10.54
N SER A 112 2.87 -27.21 -11.24
CA SER A 112 2.50 -26.80 -12.61
C SER A 112 1.04 -26.41 -12.67
N THR A 113 0.75 -25.14 -13.04
CA THR A 113 -0.61 -24.62 -13.24
C THR A 113 -0.69 -23.96 -14.60
N ALA A 114 -1.63 -24.39 -15.43
CA ALA A 114 -1.86 -23.83 -16.77
C ALA A 114 -0.55 -23.70 -17.60
N GLY A 115 0.33 -24.72 -17.55
CA GLY A 115 1.57 -24.77 -18.29
C GLY A 115 2.74 -23.98 -17.69
N SER A 116 2.51 -23.19 -16.64
CA SER A 116 3.58 -22.55 -15.87
C SER A 116 4.12 -23.52 -14.83
N ILE A 117 5.44 -23.77 -14.83
CA ILE A 117 6.09 -24.73 -13.94
C ILE A 117 7.07 -24.00 -13.05
N THR A 118 6.87 -24.13 -11.74
CA THR A 118 7.90 -23.78 -10.75
C THR A 118 8.54 -25.05 -10.23
N SER A 119 9.87 -25.15 -10.29
CA SER A 119 10.62 -26.33 -9.82
C SER A 119 11.55 -25.98 -8.66
N PHE A 120 11.77 -26.99 -7.79
CA PHE A 120 12.56 -26.90 -6.57
C PHE A 120 13.63 -27.98 -6.55
N GLU A 121 14.88 -27.59 -6.35
CA GLU A 121 15.99 -28.50 -6.09
C GLU A 121 16.32 -28.47 -4.59
N HIS A 122 16.67 -29.62 -4.04
CA HIS A 122 16.97 -29.78 -2.63
C HIS A 122 18.32 -30.44 -2.43
N ASP A 123 18.96 -30.17 -1.30
CA ASP A 123 20.11 -30.93 -0.84
C ASP A 123 19.70 -32.28 -0.19
N ALA A 124 20.68 -33.02 0.30
CA ALA A 124 20.44 -34.32 0.89
C ALA A 124 19.65 -34.32 2.20
N VAL A 125 19.43 -33.13 2.82
CA VAL A 125 18.70 -32.98 4.08
C VAL A 125 17.39 -32.17 3.91
N GLY A 126 17.01 -31.85 2.65
CA GLY A 126 15.73 -31.21 2.28
C GLY A 126 15.74 -29.70 2.25
N LEU A 127 16.89 -29.04 2.34
CA LEU A 127 16.98 -27.61 2.17
C LEU A 127 16.90 -27.27 0.68
N ILE A 128 16.10 -26.25 0.34
CA ILE A 128 15.99 -25.78 -1.05
C ILE A 128 17.32 -25.17 -1.47
N THR A 129 17.91 -25.70 -2.52
CA THR A 129 19.15 -25.20 -3.14
C THR A 129 18.90 -24.35 -4.36
N LYS A 130 17.73 -24.52 -5.03
CA LYS A 130 17.35 -23.71 -6.18
C LYS A 130 15.85 -23.72 -6.42
N VAL A 131 15.33 -22.55 -6.81
CA VAL A 131 13.96 -22.38 -7.29
C VAL A 131 14.02 -21.80 -8.69
N THR A 132 13.40 -22.49 -9.66
CA THR A 132 13.27 -22.04 -11.05
C THR A 132 11.80 -21.75 -11.33
N ARG A 133 11.50 -20.56 -11.84
CA ARG A 133 10.14 -20.12 -12.17
C ARG A 133 9.75 -20.48 -13.60
N GLY A 134 8.46 -20.31 -13.93
CA GLY A 134 7.93 -20.65 -15.26
C GLY A 134 8.46 -19.83 -16.43
N ASP A 135 9.11 -18.71 -16.18
CA ASP A 135 9.82 -17.90 -17.19
C ASP A 135 11.29 -18.32 -17.39
N GLY A 136 11.75 -19.31 -16.61
CA GLY A 136 13.13 -19.80 -16.58
C GLY A 136 14.07 -19.00 -15.67
N SER A 137 13.61 -17.93 -15.03
CA SER A 137 14.39 -17.22 -14.03
C SER A 137 14.56 -18.08 -12.77
N TRP A 138 15.71 -17.97 -12.10
CA TRP A 138 15.97 -18.77 -10.91
C TRP A 138 16.75 -18.01 -9.84
N LEU A 139 16.59 -18.50 -8.60
CA LEU A 139 17.43 -18.17 -7.46
C LEU A 139 18.02 -19.44 -6.88
N SER A 140 19.32 -19.45 -6.57
CA SER A 140 19.98 -20.53 -5.84
C SER A 140 20.39 -20.07 -4.44
N TYR A 141 20.41 -21.03 -3.52
CA TYR A 141 20.61 -20.82 -2.10
C TYR A 141 21.78 -21.68 -1.60
N THR A 142 22.69 -21.07 -0.85
CA THR A 142 23.80 -21.76 -0.21
C THR A 142 23.60 -21.72 1.30
N TRP A 143 23.81 -22.86 1.94
CA TRP A 143 23.64 -23.07 3.37
C TRP A 143 24.96 -23.44 4.00
N ASP A 144 25.18 -23.11 5.27
CA ASP A 144 26.31 -23.61 6.04
C ASP A 144 25.99 -24.99 6.66
N ASP A 145 26.99 -25.60 7.32
CA ASP A 145 26.83 -26.90 7.97
C ASP A 145 25.78 -26.90 9.09
N ALA A 146 25.46 -25.75 9.67
CA ALA A 146 24.38 -25.57 10.64
C ALA A 146 23.03 -25.29 9.99
N ARG A 147 22.90 -25.45 8.65
CA ARG A 147 21.69 -25.25 7.84
C ARG A 147 21.17 -23.80 7.88
N ARG A 148 22.06 -22.82 7.99
CA ARG A 148 21.73 -21.41 7.96
C ARG A 148 22.05 -20.85 6.58
N LEU A 149 21.15 -19.98 6.04
CA LEU A 149 21.35 -19.36 4.73
C LEU A 149 22.54 -18.40 4.76
N THR A 150 23.51 -18.60 3.88
CA THR A 150 24.71 -17.76 3.76
C THR A 150 24.80 -17.01 2.43
N LYS A 151 24.10 -17.49 1.37
CA LYS A 151 24.19 -16.86 0.05
C LYS A 151 22.95 -17.11 -0.78
N ILE A 152 22.54 -16.10 -1.55
CA ILE A 152 21.56 -16.19 -2.64
C ILE A 152 22.24 -15.74 -3.92
N THR A 153 21.99 -16.44 -5.05
CA THR A 153 22.52 -16.09 -6.37
C THR A 153 21.37 -16.12 -7.39
N ASN A 154 21.32 -15.15 -8.30
CA ASN A 154 20.37 -15.11 -9.41
C ASN A 154 21.00 -15.54 -10.76
N ASN A 155 20.19 -15.60 -11.83
CA ASN A 155 20.64 -15.98 -13.19
C ASN A 155 21.78 -15.11 -13.76
N LEU A 156 21.89 -13.86 -13.30
CA LEU A 156 22.95 -12.94 -13.76
C LEU A 156 24.27 -13.18 -13.04
N GLY A 157 24.31 -14.08 -12.02
CA GLY A 157 25.47 -14.31 -11.17
C GLY A 157 25.63 -13.26 -10.06
N GLU A 158 24.66 -12.37 -9.88
CA GLU A 158 24.63 -11.42 -8.77
C GLU A 158 24.34 -12.16 -7.46
N THR A 159 24.91 -11.68 -6.34
CA THR A 159 24.80 -12.37 -5.06
C THR A 159 24.37 -11.47 -3.92
N ILE A 160 23.62 -12.06 -2.97
CA ILE A 160 23.42 -11.56 -1.61
C ILE A 160 24.18 -12.52 -0.69
N GLU A 161 25.17 -12.03 0.04
CA GLU A 161 25.95 -12.81 0.99
C GLU A 161 25.68 -12.37 2.42
N TYR A 162 25.52 -13.35 3.32
CA TYR A 162 25.27 -13.13 4.73
C TYR A 162 26.45 -13.62 5.56
N SER A 163 26.89 -12.80 6.52
CA SER A 163 27.75 -13.23 7.62
C SER A 163 26.89 -13.46 8.85
N LEU A 164 27.12 -14.56 9.55
CA LEU A 164 26.38 -14.95 10.75
C LEU A 164 27.34 -15.12 11.93
N ASP A 165 26.86 -14.79 13.12
CA ASP A 165 27.57 -15.12 14.36
C ASP A 165 27.32 -16.57 14.80
N ALA A 166 27.90 -16.98 15.93
CA ALA A 166 27.71 -18.32 16.46
C ALA A 166 26.26 -18.63 16.87
N MET A 167 25.48 -17.62 17.24
CA MET A 167 24.07 -17.74 17.63
C MET A 167 23.13 -17.76 16.40
N GLY A 168 23.66 -17.47 15.20
CA GLY A 168 22.89 -17.42 13.96
C GLY A 168 22.36 -16.02 13.63
N ASN A 169 22.71 -14.99 14.37
CA ASN A 169 22.32 -13.64 14.06
C ASN A 169 23.08 -13.16 12.82
N ARG A 170 22.40 -12.42 11.93
CA ARG A 170 23.01 -11.85 10.72
C ARG A 170 23.84 -10.62 11.09
N THR A 171 25.18 -10.76 11.03
CA THR A 171 26.11 -9.65 11.35
C THR A 171 26.46 -8.79 10.14
N ALA A 172 26.32 -9.32 8.91
CA ALA A 172 26.48 -8.52 7.69
C ALA A 172 25.63 -9.06 6.55
N GLN A 173 25.23 -8.16 5.66
CA GLN A 173 24.69 -8.43 4.33
C GLN A 173 25.53 -7.67 3.30
N ARG A 174 25.90 -8.35 2.21
CA ARG A 174 26.66 -7.77 1.11
C ARG A 174 26.02 -8.18 -0.22
N LEU A 175 25.69 -7.19 -1.03
CA LEU A 175 25.25 -7.39 -2.40
C LEU A 175 26.45 -7.19 -3.33
N LYS A 176 26.63 -8.14 -4.28
CA LYS A 176 27.73 -8.10 -5.22
C LYS A 176 27.20 -8.31 -6.65
N ASP A 177 27.86 -7.67 -7.60
CA ASP A 177 27.61 -7.91 -9.03
C ASP A 177 28.20 -9.25 -9.50
N ALA A 178 27.94 -9.60 -10.77
CA ALA A 178 28.43 -10.83 -11.38
C ALA A 178 29.98 -10.95 -11.39
N SER A 179 30.69 -9.83 -11.28
CA SER A 179 32.15 -9.76 -11.18
C SER A 179 32.63 -9.77 -9.73
N SER A 180 31.73 -10.02 -8.76
CA SER A 180 31.99 -10.01 -7.32
C SER A 180 32.38 -8.67 -6.73
N ASN A 181 32.14 -7.54 -7.44
CA ASN A 181 32.30 -6.21 -6.87
C ASN A 181 31.20 -5.92 -5.87
N LEU A 182 31.57 -5.37 -4.72
CA LEU A 182 30.63 -4.97 -3.67
C LEU A 182 29.82 -3.75 -4.14
N THR A 183 28.51 -3.87 -4.15
CA THR A 183 27.59 -2.82 -4.57
C THR A 183 26.77 -2.24 -3.41
N GLN A 184 26.47 -3.06 -2.37
CA GLN A 184 25.75 -2.62 -1.18
C GLN A 184 26.25 -3.40 0.04
N GLN A 185 26.33 -2.71 1.21
CA GLN A 185 26.68 -3.35 2.47
C GLN A 185 25.89 -2.77 3.63
N GLN A 186 25.47 -3.66 4.53
CA GLN A 186 24.91 -3.31 5.83
C GLN A 186 25.44 -4.28 6.88
N THR A 187 25.70 -3.77 8.10
CA THR A 187 26.19 -4.60 9.22
C THR A 187 25.35 -4.37 10.47
N TRP A 188 25.33 -5.39 11.35
CA TRP A 188 24.55 -5.39 12.59
C TRP A 188 25.41 -5.89 13.75
N VAL A 189 25.19 -5.33 14.92
CA VAL A 189 25.82 -5.74 16.17
C VAL A 189 24.74 -6.12 17.16
N TYR A 190 24.90 -7.27 17.79
CA TYR A 190 23.97 -7.82 18.76
C TYR A 190 24.60 -7.89 20.15
N ASP A 191 23.78 -7.91 21.19
CA ASP A 191 24.20 -8.18 22.55
C ASP A 191 24.31 -9.69 22.82
N GLU A 192 24.68 -10.04 24.06
CA GLU A 192 24.84 -11.44 24.48
C GLU A 192 23.52 -12.24 24.48
N LEU A 193 22.37 -11.56 24.47
CA LEU A 193 21.04 -12.16 24.38
C LEU A 193 20.54 -12.26 22.93
N GLY A 194 21.33 -11.81 21.95
CA GLY A 194 20.98 -11.80 20.53
C GLY A 194 20.06 -10.66 20.12
N ARG A 195 19.92 -9.60 20.94
CA ARG A 195 19.12 -8.39 20.61
C ARG A 195 19.98 -7.40 19.83
N LEU A 196 19.37 -6.72 18.85
CA LEU A 196 20.07 -5.75 17.98
C LEU A 196 20.51 -4.51 18.77
N LEU A 197 21.80 -4.32 18.96
CA LEU A 197 22.36 -3.09 19.57
C LEU A 197 22.59 -1.98 18.57
N ARG A 198 23.05 -2.31 17.36
CA ARG A 198 23.37 -1.32 16.32
C ARG A 198 23.16 -1.86 14.92
N SER A 199 22.65 -1.00 14.06
CA SER A 199 22.62 -1.17 12.60
C SER A 199 23.54 -0.13 11.99
N VAL A 200 24.47 -0.55 11.11
CA VAL A 200 25.50 0.32 10.53
C VAL A 200 25.43 0.21 9.01
N GLY A 201 25.18 1.33 8.33
CA GLY A 201 25.22 1.46 6.89
C GLY A 201 26.65 1.51 6.34
N ALA A 202 26.79 1.48 5.02
CA ALA A 202 28.08 1.43 4.33
C ALA A 202 28.95 2.69 4.57
N GLY A 203 28.32 3.84 4.75
CA GLY A 203 29.01 5.11 5.11
C GLY A 203 29.31 5.26 6.61
N GLY A 204 29.04 4.22 7.44
CA GLY A 204 29.27 4.26 8.89
C GLY A 204 28.14 4.92 9.69
N GLN A 205 27.05 5.31 9.03
CA GLN A 205 25.86 5.85 9.70
C GLN A 205 25.24 4.78 10.59
N THR A 206 25.15 5.07 11.89
CA THR A 206 24.81 4.06 12.90
C THR A 206 23.52 4.42 13.62
N SER A 207 22.53 3.51 13.58
CA SER A 207 21.38 3.50 14.47
C SER A 207 21.66 2.64 15.69
N GLY A 208 21.22 3.07 16.89
CA GLY A 208 21.43 2.37 18.15
C GLY A 208 20.12 2.01 18.84
N TYR A 209 20.12 0.94 19.64
CA TYR A 209 18.94 0.43 20.35
C TYR A 209 19.33 0.05 21.80
N GLN A 210 18.40 0.28 22.73
CA GLN A 210 18.50 -0.17 24.13
C GLN A 210 17.19 -0.86 24.51
N TYR A 211 17.29 -1.78 25.46
CA TYR A 211 16.16 -2.63 25.86
C TYR A 211 16.03 -2.68 27.40
N ASP A 212 14.83 -2.94 27.87
CA ASP A 212 14.61 -3.30 29.26
C ASP A 212 14.89 -4.82 29.51
N LEU A 213 14.56 -5.29 30.70
CA LEU A 213 14.77 -6.69 31.10
C LEU A 213 13.76 -7.65 30.45
N ASN A 214 12.67 -7.14 29.88
CA ASN A 214 11.63 -7.91 29.19
C ASN A 214 11.82 -7.88 27.66
N ASP A 215 13.00 -7.40 27.18
CA ASP A 215 13.35 -7.24 25.75
C ASP A 215 12.54 -6.18 25.01
N ASN A 216 11.84 -5.27 25.70
CA ASN A 216 11.17 -4.16 25.08
C ASN A 216 12.19 -3.08 24.68
N PRO A 217 12.15 -2.53 23.44
CA PRO A 217 13.05 -1.46 23.03
C PRO A 217 12.70 -0.16 23.75
N THR A 218 13.57 0.32 24.63
CA THR A 218 13.36 1.53 25.44
C THR A 218 13.94 2.79 24.81
N VAL A 219 14.98 2.65 23.99
CA VAL A 219 15.60 3.77 23.27
C VAL A 219 15.95 3.34 21.86
N SER A 220 15.58 4.15 20.87
CA SER A 220 16.10 4.08 19.52
C SER A 220 16.79 5.39 19.14
N THR A 221 18.05 5.30 18.71
CA THR A 221 18.88 6.48 18.38
C THR A 221 19.18 6.46 16.88
N SER A 222 18.88 7.54 16.18
CA SER A 222 19.17 7.69 14.75
C SER A 222 20.67 7.94 14.50
N PRO A 223 21.14 7.81 13.24
CA PRO A 223 22.52 8.15 12.89
C PRO A 223 22.94 9.58 13.20
N LYS A 224 22.02 10.55 13.28
CA LYS A 224 22.26 11.92 13.74
C LYS A 224 22.26 12.08 15.26
N GLN A 225 22.20 10.97 16.01
CA GLN A 225 22.15 10.95 17.48
C GLN A 225 20.87 11.57 18.06
N HIS A 226 19.79 11.53 17.31
CA HIS A 226 18.45 11.88 17.80
C HIS A 226 17.79 10.62 18.35
N SER A 227 17.28 10.68 19.59
CA SER A 227 16.73 9.52 20.29
C SER A 227 15.24 9.64 20.51
N ASN A 228 14.50 8.53 20.24
CA ASN A 228 13.18 8.29 20.76
C ASN A 228 13.30 7.45 22.02
N THR A 229 12.51 7.78 23.07
CA THR A 229 12.44 7.02 24.33
C THR A 229 11.04 6.43 24.48
N GLN A 230 10.97 5.14 24.79
CA GLN A 230 9.73 4.38 24.90
C GLN A 230 9.55 3.84 26.31
N ALA A 231 8.32 3.86 26.82
CA ALA A 231 7.97 3.26 28.10
C ALA A 231 6.83 2.24 27.90
N TYR A 232 6.89 1.18 28.70
CA TYR A 232 5.97 0.05 28.64
C TYR A 232 5.31 -0.17 30.00
N ASP A 233 4.11 -0.73 30.01
CA ASP A 233 3.44 -1.17 31.24
C ASP A 233 3.87 -2.60 31.63
N ALA A 234 3.28 -3.10 32.72
CA ALA A 234 3.60 -4.44 33.25
C ALA A 234 3.18 -5.61 32.33
N LEU A 235 2.42 -5.35 31.28
CA LEU A 235 2.01 -6.31 30.25
C LEU A 235 2.81 -6.13 28.94
N ASP A 236 3.94 -5.39 28.98
CA ASP A 236 4.80 -5.09 27.85
C ASP A 236 4.11 -4.29 26.71
N ARG A 237 3.03 -3.54 27.04
CA ARG A 237 2.35 -2.67 26.08
C ARG A 237 2.97 -1.27 26.11
N LEU A 238 3.20 -0.69 24.94
CA LEU A 238 3.75 0.67 24.80
C LEU A 238 2.75 1.70 25.36
N VAL A 239 3.12 2.42 26.43
CA VAL A 239 2.27 3.43 27.04
C VAL A 239 2.74 4.86 26.75
N SER A 240 4.01 5.06 26.38
CA SER A 240 4.47 6.36 25.90
C SER A 240 5.63 6.26 24.93
N ASN A 241 5.71 7.21 24.00
CA ASN A 241 6.86 7.46 23.15
C ASN A 241 7.22 8.95 23.22
N THR A 242 8.45 9.25 23.60
CA THR A 242 8.99 10.62 23.63
C THR A 242 9.91 10.79 22.44
N ASP A 243 9.62 11.72 21.57
CA ASP A 243 10.39 12.04 20.37
C ASP A 243 11.65 12.89 20.67
N PRO A 244 12.58 13.08 19.70
CA PRO A 244 13.81 13.88 19.88
C PRO A 244 13.59 15.35 20.22
N LEU A 245 12.39 15.89 20.01
CA LEU A 245 12.02 17.27 20.41
C LEU A 245 11.27 17.31 21.74
N ASN A 246 11.26 16.20 22.49
CA ASN A 246 10.55 15.98 23.75
C ASN A 246 9.01 16.00 23.62
N GLY A 247 8.49 15.78 22.42
CA GLY A 247 7.07 15.56 22.21
C GLY A 247 6.66 14.17 22.72
N VAL A 248 5.64 14.10 23.60
CA VAL A 248 5.18 12.84 24.20
C VAL A 248 3.90 12.39 23.55
N THR A 249 3.91 11.18 22.97
CA THR A 249 2.71 10.46 22.58
C THR A 249 2.38 9.45 23.68
N ALA A 250 1.16 9.56 24.29
CA ALA A 250 0.71 8.64 25.34
C ALA A 250 -0.40 7.72 24.81
N LEU A 251 -0.35 6.44 25.22
CA LEU A 251 -1.31 5.40 24.82
C LEU A 251 -1.95 4.79 26.08
N ALA A 252 -3.23 4.42 25.96
CA ALA A 252 -3.95 3.70 27.03
C ALA A 252 -4.71 2.51 26.43
N TYR A 253 -4.86 1.46 27.24
CA TYR A 253 -5.47 0.19 26.84
C TYR A 253 -6.54 -0.22 27.87
N ASP A 254 -7.48 -1.02 27.43
CA ASP A 254 -8.40 -1.72 28.33
C ASP A 254 -7.81 -3.03 28.86
N THR A 255 -8.61 -3.78 29.61
CA THR A 255 -8.23 -5.07 30.20
C THR A 255 -8.18 -6.21 29.18
N GLN A 256 -8.61 -5.98 27.94
CA GLN A 256 -8.61 -6.92 26.81
C GLN A 256 -7.54 -6.56 25.78
N ASP A 257 -6.59 -5.66 26.15
CA ASP A 257 -5.48 -5.16 25.32
C ASP A 257 -5.91 -4.30 24.13
N ASN A 258 -7.18 -3.85 24.07
CA ASN A 258 -7.61 -2.91 23.04
C ASN A 258 -7.08 -1.51 23.35
N LEU A 259 -6.55 -0.82 22.33
CA LEU A 259 -6.10 0.57 22.42
C LEU A 259 -7.32 1.50 22.60
N THR A 260 -7.48 2.11 23.77
CA THR A 260 -8.63 2.98 24.08
C THR A 260 -8.35 4.45 23.88
N GLN A 261 -7.08 4.88 23.91
CA GLN A 261 -6.70 6.28 23.78
C GLN A 261 -5.32 6.44 23.18
N VAL A 262 -5.19 7.45 22.33
CA VAL A 262 -3.90 8.02 21.89
C VAL A 262 -3.95 9.53 22.16
N GLN A 263 -2.99 10.04 22.93
CA GLN A 263 -2.78 11.48 23.11
C GLN A 263 -1.49 11.88 22.39
N ASP A 264 -1.60 12.86 21.52
CA ASP A 264 -0.47 13.36 20.74
C ASP A 264 0.40 14.37 21.53
N PRO A 265 1.59 14.78 21.00
CA PRO A 265 2.47 15.75 21.65
C PRO A 265 1.88 17.14 21.90
N ARG A 266 0.75 17.50 21.29
CA ARG A 266 0.00 18.73 21.59
C ARG A 266 -1.01 18.55 22.72
N GLY A 267 -1.17 17.32 23.23
CA GLY A 267 -2.20 16.94 24.20
C GLY A 267 -3.57 16.67 23.58
N VAL A 268 -3.65 16.61 22.26
CA VAL A 268 -4.89 16.28 21.53
C VAL A 268 -5.14 14.77 21.60
N THR A 269 -6.37 14.39 21.94
CA THR A 269 -6.69 12.99 22.29
C THR A 269 -7.70 12.38 21.34
N THR A 270 -7.35 11.24 20.74
CA THR A 270 -8.24 10.33 20.02
C THR A 270 -8.64 9.18 20.93
N GLN A 271 -9.94 8.82 20.97
CA GLN A 271 -10.47 7.75 21.82
C GLN A 271 -11.19 6.68 21.00
N TYR A 272 -11.11 5.44 21.48
CA TYR A 272 -11.71 4.26 20.89
C TYR A 272 -12.54 3.52 21.94
N GLN A 273 -13.71 3.01 21.56
CA GLN A 273 -14.55 2.17 22.39
C GLN A 273 -14.88 0.88 21.67
N TYR A 274 -14.80 -0.22 22.40
CA TYR A 274 -14.98 -1.56 21.86
C TYR A 274 -16.15 -2.28 22.55
N ASP A 275 -16.71 -3.27 21.88
CA ASP A 275 -17.62 -4.23 22.52
C ASP A 275 -16.83 -5.36 23.23
N GLY A 276 -17.55 -6.30 23.84
CA GLY A 276 -16.94 -7.44 24.56
C GLY A 276 -16.20 -8.45 23.65
N LEU A 277 -16.30 -8.32 22.34
CA LEU A 277 -15.58 -9.14 21.34
C LEU A 277 -14.38 -8.41 20.72
N GLY A 278 -14.10 -7.19 21.18
CA GLY A 278 -13.02 -6.36 20.64
C GLY A 278 -13.37 -5.64 19.33
N ASN A 279 -14.64 -5.61 18.91
CA ASN A 279 -15.02 -4.82 17.74
C ASN A 279 -15.13 -3.34 18.11
N LEU A 280 -14.58 -2.44 17.27
CA LEU A 280 -14.66 -1.00 17.46
C LEU A 280 -16.12 -0.51 17.30
N THR A 281 -16.73 -0.01 18.36
CA THR A 281 -18.10 0.53 18.33
C THR A 281 -18.14 2.04 18.18
N LYS A 282 -17.07 2.74 18.61
CA LYS A 282 -17.02 4.20 18.52
C LYS A 282 -15.59 4.71 18.45
N LEU A 283 -15.35 5.61 17.49
CA LEU A 283 -14.16 6.45 17.38
C LEU A 283 -14.54 7.89 17.71
N ILE A 284 -13.77 8.54 18.58
CA ILE A 284 -13.88 9.96 18.89
C ILE A 284 -12.54 10.60 18.47
N SER A 285 -12.51 11.18 17.29
CA SER A 285 -11.35 11.86 16.75
C SER A 285 -11.52 13.38 16.83
N PRO A 286 -10.53 14.12 17.31
CA PRO A 286 -10.55 15.59 17.26
C PRO A 286 -10.60 16.13 15.83
N ASP A 287 -10.00 15.40 14.90
CA ASP A 287 -9.88 15.79 13.51
C ASP A 287 -11.09 15.40 12.65
N SER A 288 -11.56 14.14 12.73
CA SER A 288 -12.69 13.64 11.95
C SER A 288 -14.02 13.54 12.74
N GLY A 289 -14.05 13.99 13.99
CA GLY A 289 -15.24 13.94 14.84
C GLY A 289 -15.60 12.54 15.34
N THR A 290 -16.85 12.33 15.72
CA THR A 290 -17.32 11.06 16.27
C THR A 290 -17.90 10.18 15.17
N THR A 291 -17.37 8.95 15.06
CA THR A 291 -17.91 7.90 14.18
C THR A 291 -18.35 6.71 15.03
N THR A 292 -19.51 6.13 14.74
CA THR A 292 -20.04 4.93 15.41
C THR A 292 -20.19 3.78 14.41
N PHE A 293 -20.04 2.55 14.93
CA PHE A 293 -20.10 1.33 14.14
C PHE A 293 -21.03 0.31 14.80
N SER A 294 -21.63 -0.55 13.98
CA SER A 294 -22.33 -1.76 14.41
C SER A 294 -21.86 -2.93 13.58
N HIS A 295 -21.78 -4.10 14.17
CA HIS A 295 -21.21 -5.31 13.59
C HIS A 295 -22.24 -6.44 13.56
N ASP A 296 -22.06 -7.40 12.65
CA ASP A 296 -22.73 -8.69 12.68
C ASP A 296 -22.01 -9.67 13.61
N ALA A 297 -22.52 -10.91 13.71
CA ALA A 297 -21.92 -11.93 14.57
C ALA A 297 -20.52 -12.38 14.10
N ALA A 298 -20.16 -12.20 12.84
CA ALA A 298 -18.81 -12.47 12.34
C ALA A 298 -17.82 -11.33 12.59
N GLY A 299 -18.32 -10.15 13.03
CA GLY A 299 -17.53 -8.94 13.24
C GLY A 299 -17.43 -8.06 12.00
N ASN A 300 -18.22 -8.29 10.96
CA ASN A 300 -18.28 -7.40 9.82
C ASN A 300 -19.05 -6.12 10.19
N VAL A 301 -18.55 -4.95 9.80
CA VAL A 301 -19.23 -3.67 10.00
C VAL A 301 -20.49 -3.65 9.11
N ILE A 302 -21.67 -3.65 9.72
CA ILE A 302 -22.95 -3.58 8.99
C ILE A 302 -23.51 -2.16 8.92
N ARG A 303 -23.05 -1.27 9.78
CA ARG A 303 -23.46 0.15 9.81
C ARG A 303 -22.35 1.04 10.35
N LYS A 304 -22.17 2.18 9.70
CA LYS A 304 -21.30 3.29 10.12
C LYS A 304 -22.12 4.57 10.14
N THR A 305 -21.92 5.44 11.14
CA THR A 305 -22.48 6.80 11.15
C THR A 305 -21.34 7.77 11.45
N ASP A 306 -21.04 8.70 10.54
CA ASP A 306 -19.98 9.68 10.69
C ASP A 306 -20.42 10.93 11.49
N ALA A 307 -19.50 11.86 11.74
CA ALA A 307 -19.77 13.06 12.52
C ALA A 307 -20.74 14.05 11.85
N ARG A 308 -21.02 13.92 10.54
CA ARG A 308 -22.06 14.68 9.83
C ARG A 308 -23.44 14.04 10.01
N GLY A 309 -23.52 12.86 10.63
CA GLY A 309 -24.72 12.04 10.72
C GLY A 309 -24.98 11.21 9.45
N VAL A 310 -24.02 11.14 8.53
CA VAL A 310 -24.15 10.31 7.34
C VAL A 310 -24.09 8.84 7.74
N VAL A 311 -25.16 8.11 7.38
CA VAL A 311 -25.29 6.68 7.61
C VAL A 311 -24.84 5.92 6.38
N THR A 312 -23.92 4.96 6.57
CA THR A 312 -23.55 3.97 5.56
C THR A 312 -23.91 2.59 6.09
N THR A 313 -24.58 1.77 5.28
CA THR A 313 -24.85 0.37 5.61
C THR A 313 -24.13 -0.56 4.64
N TYR A 314 -23.75 -1.73 5.14
CA TYR A 314 -22.97 -2.71 4.41
C TYR A 314 -23.66 -4.07 4.40
N THR A 315 -23.55 -4.79 3.30
CA THR A 315 -24.05 -6.16 3.15
C THR A 315 -22.93 -7.09 2.75
N TYR A 316 -22.99 -8.32 3.23
CA TYR A 316 -21.94 -9.32 3.03
C TYR A 316 -22.56 -10.65 2.61
N ASP A 317 -21.83 -11.42 1.79
CA ASP A 317 -22.18 -12.80 1.48
C ASP A 317 -21.80 -13.80 2.59
N ALA A 318 -22.06 -15.08 2.38
CA ALA A 318 -21.75 -16.15 3.31
C ALA A 318 -20.24 -16.40 3.51
N LEU A 319 -19.36 -15.82 2.69
CA LEU A 319 -17.90 -15.81 2.85
C LEU A 319 -17.37 -14.52 3.49
N ASN A 320 -18.27 -13.68 4.03
CA ASN A 320 -17.93 -12.36 4.58
C ASN A 320 -17.29 -11.40 3.56
N ARG A 321 -17.61 -11.56 2.26
CA ARG A 321 -17.17 -10.61 1.22
C ARG A 321 -18.23 -9.51 1.08
N LEU A 322 -17.78 -8.25 1.02
CA LEU A 322 -18.65 -7.08 0.88
C LEU A 322 -19.42 -7.12 -0.46
N THR A 323 -20.76 -7.20 -0.41
CA THR A 323 -21.62 -7.22 -1.60
C THR A 323 -22.31 -5.90 -1.88
N GLY A 324 -22.43 -5.04 -0.86
CA GLY A 324 -23.06 -3.73 -1.03
C GLY A 324 -22.63 -2.72 0.00
N ARG A 325 -22.56 -1.47 -0.44
CA ARG A 325 -22.40 -0.29 0.41
C ARG A 325 -23.48 0.71 0.04
N GLN A 326 -24.33 1.06 1.01
CA GLN A 326 -25.53 1.85 0.75
C GLN A 326 -25.52 3.14 1.58
N TYR A 327 -26.00 4.20 0.97
CA TYR A 327 -26.16 5.53 1.56
C TYR A 327 -27.66 5.88 1.56
N PRO A 328 -28.41 5.57 2.64
CA PRO A 328 -29.88 5.72 2.65
C PRO A 328 -30.36 7.13 2.34
N ALA A 329 -29.60 8.17 2.76
CA ALA A 329 -29.91 9.56 2.45
C ALA A 329 -29.44 10.02 1.07
N SER A 330 -28.61 9.24 0.38
CA SER A 330 -28.03 9.56 -0.93
C SER A 330 -27.93 8.30 -1.80
N PRO A 331 -29.06 7.66 -2.18
CA PRO A 331 -29.07 6.34 -2.84
C PRO A 331 -28.32 6.30 -4.19
N ALA A 332 -28.13 7.45 -4.84
CA ALA A 332 -27.32 7.57 -6.05
C ALA A 332 -25.86 7.18 -5.84
N LEU A 333 -25.36 7.20 -4.60
CA LEU A 333 -23.99 6.82 -4.24
C LEU A 333 -23.86 5.35 -3.81
N ASN A 334 -24.93 4.56 -3.91
CA ASN A 334 -24.91 3.14 -3.58
C ASN A 334 -23.92 2.39 -4.48
N VAL A 335 -23.26 1.39 -3.89
CA VAL A 335 -22.30 0.54 -4.57
C VAL A 335 -22.73 -0.92 -4.46
N GLN A 336 -22.57 -1.67 -5.55
CA GLN A 336 -22.73 -3.12 -5.59
C GLN A 336 -21.41 -3.78 -6.02
N TYR A 337 -21.04 -4.84 -5.32
CA TYR A 337 -19.85 -5.66 -5.61
C TYR A 337 -20.31 -7.05 -6.05
N HIS A 338 -19.85 -7.48 -7.20
CA HIS A 338 -20.20 -8.78 -7.81
C HIS A 338 -18.96 -9.66 -7.86
N TYR A 339 -19.13 -10.89 -7.43
CA TYR A 339 -18.07 -11.90 -7.40
C TYR A 339 -18.45 -13.11 -8.25
N ASP A 340 -17.50 -13.97 -8.52
CA ASP A 340 -17.72 -15.34 -8.99
C ASP A 340 -18.29 -15.47 -10.42
N MET A 341 -18.31 -14.40 -11.24
CA MET A 341 -18.78 -14.49 -12.63
C MET A 341 -17.81 -15.30 -13.48
N THR A 342 -18.35 -16.29 -14.22
CA THR A 342 -17.59 -17.22 -15.07
C THR A 342 -17.93 -17.10 -16.55
N ALA A 343 -18.76 -16.13 -16.94
CA ALA A 343 -19.12 -15.91 -18.35
C ALA A 343 -17.87 -15.75 -19.22
N ASP A 344 -17.97 -16.18 -20.47
CA ASP A 344 -16.90 -16.07 -21.49
C ASP A 344 -15.54 -16.69 -21.07
N GLY A 345 -15.59 -17.71 -20.19
CA GLY A 345 -14.41 -18.43 -19.71
C GLY A 345 -13.64 -17.74 -18.57
N ASN A 346 -14.22 -16.67 -18.03
CA ASN A 346 -13.65 -15.97 -16.87
C ASN A 346 -13.43 -16.92 -15.69
N LYS A 347 -12.25 -16.92 -15.11
CA LYS A 347 -11.90 -17.67 -13.89
C LYS A 347 -12.19 -16.84 -12.64
N GLY A 348 -13.43 -16.34 -12.54
CA GLY A 348 -13.88 -15.36 -11.54
C GLY A 348 -14.25 -15.94 -10.18
N ILE A 349 -14.42 -17.24 -10.01
CA ILE A 349 -14.82 -17.83 -8.72
C ILE A 349 -13.79 -17.49 -7.64
N GLY A 350 -14.25 -16.94 -6.53
CA GLY A 350 -13.42 -16.44 -5.42
C GLY A 350 -12.88 -15.01 -5.61
N ARG A 351 -13.22 -14.33 -6.71
CA ARG A 351 -12.67 -13.02 -7.09
C ARG A 351 -13.77 -11.99 -7.33
N LEU A 352 -13.43 -10.70 -7.12
CA LEU A 352 -14.28 -9.58 -7.51
C LEU A 352 -14.33 -9.50 -9.04
N THR A 353 -15.53 -9.58 -9.62
CA THR A 353 -15.71 -9.62 -11.08
C THR A 353 -16.41 -8.40 -11.63
N ALA A 354 -17.14 -7.64 -10.81
CA ALA A 354 -17.61 -6.31 -11.18
C ALA A 354 -17.90 -5.45 -9.97
N VAL A 355 -17.82 -4.14 -10.17
CA VAL A 355 -18.28 -3.10 -9.25
C VAL A 355 -19.20 -2.16 -10.01
N GLN A 356 -20.37 -1.90 -9.47
CA GLN A 356 -21.34 -0.95 -10.03
C GLN A 356 -21.57 0.18 -9.03
N ASP A 357 -21.45 1.42 -9.50
CA ASP A 357 -21.65 2.63 -8.72
C ASP A 357 -22.19 3.78 -9.58
N ALA A 358 -22.30 4.99 -9.00
CA ALA A 358 -22.81 6.20 -9.68
C ALA A 358 -21.98 6.63 -10.91
N SER A 359 -20.71 6.22 -10.98
CA SER A 359 -19.83 6.58 -12.10
C SER A 359 -19.95 5.63 -13.29
N GLY A 360 -20.53 4.43 -13.09
CA GLY A 360 -20.69 3.39 -14.10
C GLY A 360 -20.40 1.99 -13.57
N VAL A 361 -19.87 1.14 -14.43
CA VAL A 361 -19.51 -0.26 -14.12
C VAL A 361 -18.03 -0.48 -14.41
N LEU A 362 -17.38 -1.19 -13.50
CA LEU A 362 -16.01 -1.66 -13.64
C LEU A 362 -16.02 -3.18 -13.58
N GLY A 363 -15.75 -3.87 -14.70
CA GLY A 363 -15.75 -5.33 -14.83
C GLY A 363 -14.33 -5.90 -14.90
N TYR A 364 -14.15 -7.15 -14.44
CA TYR A 364 -12.86 -7.83 -14.37
C TYR A 364 -12.94 -9.25 -14.89
N SER A 365 -11.95 -9.67 -15.70
CA SER A 365 -11.79 -11.05 -16.15
C SER A 365 -10.41 -11.58 -15.77
N TYR A 366 -10.36 -12.87 -15.44
CA TYR A 366 -9.16 -13.53 -14.92
C TYR A 366 -8.79 -14.77 -15.74
N ASP A 367 -7.48 -15.04 -15.85
CA ASP A 367 -6.96 -16.26 -16.48
C ASP A 367 -6.97 -17.46 -15.51
N GLU A 368 -6.50 -18.62 -15.99
CA GLU A 368 -6.41 -19.86 -15.22
C GLU A 368 -5.44 -19.77 -14.03
N ARG A 369 -4.47 -18.85 -14.05
CA ARG A 369 -3.53 -18.60 -12.97
C ARG A 369 -4.02 -17.54 -11.98
N GLY A 370 -5.24 -16.97 -12.24
CA GLY A 370 -5.86 -15.95 -11.41
C GLY A 370 -5.36 -14.53 -11.67
N ASN A 371 -4.59 -14.31 -12.74
CA ASN A 371 -4.15 -12.98 -13.13
C ASN A 371 -5.31 -12.22 -13.77
N LEU A 372 -5.41 -10.92 -13.50
CA LEU A 372 -6.38 -10.04 -14.16
C LEU A 372 -5.97 -9.85 -15.63
N ILE A 373 -6.76 -10.36 -16.57
CA ILE A 373 -6.47 -10.25 -18.02
C ILE A 373 -7.26 -9.13 -18.70
N GLU A 374 -8.35 -8.66 -18.09
CA GLU A 374 -9.18 -7.61 -18.66
C GLU A 374 -9.84 -6.78 -17.59
N GLN A 375 -9.87 -5.47 -17.82
CA GLN A 375 -10.66 -4.50 -17.09
C GLN A 375 -11.53 -3.73 -18.07
N LEU A 376 -12.86 -3.85 -17.92
CA LEU A 376 -13.84 -3.08 -18.67
C LEU A 376 -14.38 -1.96 -17.80
N ARG A 377 -14.48 -0.77 -18.37
CA ARG A 377 -15.03 0.40 -17.70
C ARG A 377 -16.13 1.02 -18.54
N SER A 378 -17.30 1.27 -17.96
CA SER A 378 -18.23 2.25 -18.49
C SER A 378 -18.21 3.51 -17.67
N VAL A 379 -18.34 4.68 -18.31
CA VAL A 379 -18.49 5.98 -17.67
C VAL A 379 -19.61 6.76 -18.34
N ALA A 380 -20.50 7.36 -17.54
CA ALA A 380 -21.64 8.11 -18.04
C ALA A 380 -21.19 9.49 -18.55
N LEU A 381 -21.40 9.78 -19.84
CA LEU A 381 -21.23 11.07 -20.47
C LEU A 381 -22.58 11.69 -20.87
N ASN A 382 -22.60 12.95 -21.28
CA ASN A 382 -23.82 13.66 -21.66
C ASN A 382 -24.54 13.04 -22.87
N ASN A 383 -23.81 12.33 -23.75
CA ASN A 383 -24.34 11.68 -24.96
C ASN A 383 -24.55 10.16 -24.80
N GLY A 384 -24.43 9.61 -23.57
CA GLY A 384 -24.53 8.18 -23.28
C GLY A 384 -23.26 7.63 -22.63
N ASP A 385 -23.22 6.33 -22.38
CA ASP A 385 -22.08 5.68 -21.75
C ASP A 385 -20.90 5.57 -22.72
N HIS A 386 -19.72 5.89 -22.22
CA HIS A 386 -18.45 5.65 -22.89
C HIS A 386 -17.81 4.37 -22.30
N TYR A 387 -17.25 3.54 -23.16
CA TYR A 387 -16.64 2.27 -22.76
C TYR A 387 -15.16 2.27 -23.10
N ASP A 388 -14.35 1.86 -22.11
CA ASP A 388 -12.94 1.60 -22.28
C ASP A 388 -12.61 0.17 -21.85
N ARG A 389 -11.61 -0.40 -22.54
CA ARG A 389 -11.06 -1.71 -22.25
C ARG A 389 -9.55 -1.60 -22.05
N LEU A 390 -9.07 -2.14 -20.93
CA LEU A 390 -7.67 -2.42 -20.67
C LEU A 390 -7.45 -3.93 -20.67
N GLY A 391 -6.51 -4.41 -21.46
CA GLY A 391 -6.12 -5.83 -21.50
C GLY A 391 -4.76 -6.02 -20.83
N TYR A 392 -4.54 -7.19 -20.24
CA TYR A 392 -3.28 -7.54 -19.58
C TYR A 392 -2.83 -8.94 -20.01
N ALA A 393 -1.53 -9.13 -20.14
CA ALA A 393 -0.96 -10.47 -20.32
C ALA A 393 0.25 -10.64 -19.40
N TYR A 394 0.48 -11.89 -18.99
CA TYR A 394 1.51 -12.23 -18.03
C TYR A 394 2.44 -13.31 -18.59
N ASP A 395 3.69 -13.31 -18.15
CA ASP A 395 4.67 -14.34 -18.47
C ASP A 395 4.49 -15.62 -17.64
N GLY A 396 5.40 -16.57 -17.79
CA GLY A 396 5.37 -17.83 -17.04
C GLY A 396 5.63 -17.67 -15.52
N ALA A 397 6.15 -16.53 -15.08
CA ALA A 397 6.36 -16.22 -13.65
C ALA A 397 5.25 -15.34 -13.06
N ASN A 398 4.11 -15.17 -13.75
CA ASN A 398 3.02 -14.26 -13.38
C ASN A 398 3.43 -12.79 -13.30
N GLN A 399 4.45 -12.38 -14.04
CA GLN A 399 4.86 -10.99 -14.14
C GLN A 399 4.16 -10.34 -15.33
N LEU A 400 3.73 -9.07 -15.19
CA LEU A 400 3.08 -8.32 -16.25
C LEU A 400 4.01 -8.22 -17.48
N ALA A 401 3.55 -8.77 -18.61
CA ALA A 401 4.29 -8.80 -19.87
C ALA A 401 3.73 -7.81 -20.91
N ARG A 402 2.44 -7.46 -20.83
CA ARG A 402 1.77 -6.56 -21.78
C ARG A 402 0.57 -5.86 -21.16
N ILE A 403 0.35 -4.60 -21.57
CA ILE A 403 -0.88 -3.85 -21.36
C ILE A 403 -1.45 -3.46 -22.72
N ASP A 404 -2.73 -3.77 -22.97
CA ASP A 404 -3.48 -3.32 -24.12
C ASP A 404 -4.30 -2.10 -23.72
N TYR A 405 -4.05 -0.95 -24.33
CA TYR A 405 -4.76 0.30 -24.12
C TYR A 405 -5.91 0.47 -25.09
N PRO A 406 -6.87 1.37 -24.82
CA PRO A 406 -7.84 1.80 -25.82
C PRO A 406 -7.17 2.28 -27.10
N GLN A 407 -7.91 2.36 -28.22
CA GLN A 407 -7.45 2.74 -29.57
C GLN A 407 -6.35 1.85 -30.16
N GLY A 408 -6.15 0.62 -29.62
CA GLY A 408 -5.26 -0.39 -30.20
C GLY A 408 -3.77 -0.20 -29.90
N PHE A 409 -3.42 0.58 -28.87
CA PHE A 409 -2.05 0.66 -28.37
C PHE A 409 -1.74 -0.50 -27.45
N ARG A 410 -0.52 -1.00 -27.51
CA ARG A 410 0.00 -2.05 -26.64
C ARG A 410 1.37 -1.68 -26.12
N ILE A 411 1.59 -1.92 -24.84
CA ILE A 411 2.89 -1.79 -24.22
C ILE A 411 3.36 -3.19 -23.82
N LEU A 412 4.57 -3.54 -24.26
CA LEU A 412 5.20 -4.82 -23.95
C LEU A 412 6.40 -4.58 -23.04
N TYR A 413 6.64 -5.53 -22.13
CA TYR A 413 7.71 -5.51 -21.14
C TYR A 413 8.64 -6.73 -21.26
N PRO A 414 9.48 -6.81 -22.30
CA PRO A 414 10.49 -7.85 -22.42
C PRO A 414 11.43 -7.85 -21.21
N ARG A 415 11.77 -9.07 -20.73
CA ARG A 415 12.59 -9.27 -19.53
C ARG A 415 13.91 -9.97 -19.85
N ASN A 416 14.90 -9.77 -18.98
CA ASN A 416 16.16 -10.51 -19.01
C ASN A 416 15.99 -11.88 -18.32
N SER A 417 17.07 -12.69 -18.28
CA SER A 417 17.05 -14.02 -17.67
C SER A 417 16.78 -14.04 -16.16
N ALA A 418 16.96 -12.92 -15.47
CA ALA A 418 16.62 -12.77 -14.03
C ALA A 418 15.18 -12.27 -13.80
N GLY A 419 14.36 -12.15 -14.86
CA GLY A 419 12.98 -11.69 -14.75
C GLY A 419 12.83 -10.16 -14.62
N GLN A 420 13.89 -9.37 -14.81
CA GLN A 420 13.84 -7.91 -14.75
C GLN A 420 13.46 -7.34 -16.12
N VAL A 421 12.64 -6.28 -16.17
CA VAL A 421 12.29 -5.59 -17.43
C VAL A 421 13.57 -5.04 -18.07
N SER A 422 13.87 -5.48 -19.31
CA SER A 422 15.06 -5.06 -20.07
C SER A 422 14.74 -4.07 -21.19
N GLN A 423 13.47 -4.00 -21.59
CA GLN A 423 12.95 -3.08 -22.60
C GLN A 423 11.49 -2.73 -22.30
N VAL A 424 11.04 -1.58 -22.80
CA VAL A 424 9.62 -1.25 -22.94
C VAL A 424 9.38 -0.97 -24.43
N GLN A 425 8.36 -1.64 -24.99
CA GLN A 425 8.04 -1.52 -26.42
C GLN A 425 6.63 -1.00 -26.59
N LEU A 426 6.43 -0.17 -27.60
CA LEU A 426 5.13 0.34 -28.05
C LEU A 426 4.76 -0.36 -29.37
N GLN A 427 3.54 -0.91 -29.42
CA GLN A 427 2.91 -1.43 -30.63
C GLN A 427 1.64 -0.66 -30.93
N VAL A 428 1.43 -0.26 -32.17
CA VAL A 428 0.23 0.45 -32.63
C VAL A 428 -0.53 -0.47 -33.59
N GLY A 429 -1.76 -0.80 -33.28
CA GLY A 429 -2.62 -1.69 -34.08
C GLY A 429 -1.97 -3.06 -34.35
N SER A 430 -1.93 -3.49 -35.60
CA SER A 430 -1.27 -4.72 -36.05
C SER A 430 0.19 -4.53 -36.45
N GLY A 431 0.77 -3.35 -36.23
CA GLY A 431 2.17 -3.05 -36.54
C GLY A 431 3.14 -3.87 -35.70
N GLN A 432 4.42 -3.89 -36.11
CA GLN A 432 5.46 -4.52 -35.31
C GLN A 432 5.76 -3.67 -34.06
N PRO A 433 6.05 -4.29 -32.90
CA PRO A 433 6.51 -3.56 -31.71
C PRO A 433 7.78 -2.76 -32.05
N SER A 434 7.81 -1.50 -31.61
CA SER A 434 8.98 -0.61 -31.69
C SER A 434 9.47 -0.27 -30.29
N GLY A 435 10.77 0.00 -30.12
CA GLY A 435 11.30 0.38 -28.81
C GLY A 435 10.66 1.68 -28.33
N PHE A 436 10.25 1.74 -27.07
CA PHE A 436 9.90 2.97 -26.34
C PHE A 436 11.00 3.34 -25.34
N ALA A 437 11.54 2.33 -24.63
CA ALA A 437 12.76 2.43 -23.83
C ALA A 437 13.56 1.12 -23.95
N SER A 438 14.88 1.21 -23.96
CA SER A 438 15.81 0.09 -24.13
C SER A 438 17.04 0.25 -23.24
N GLY A 439 17.91 -0.78 -23.19
CA GLY A 439 19.12 -0.73 -22.37
C GLY A 439 18.81 -0.59 -20.87
N ILE A 440 17.63 -1.05 -20.46
CA ILE A 440 17.21 -0.98 -19.05
C ILE A 440 18.08 -1.94 -18.24
N SER A 441 18.75 -1.41 -17.24
CA SER A 441 19.62 -2.18 -16.35
C SER A 441 19.48 -1.68 -14.90
N TYR A 442 19.81 -2.57 -13.96
CA TYR A 442 19.64 -2.35 -12.54
C TYR A 442 20.94 -2.60 -11.80
N LEU A 443 21.04 -2.11 -10.56
CA LEU A 443 22.03 -2.60 -9.62
C LEU A 443 21.64 -4.00 -9.12
N PRO A 444 22.60 -4.82 -8.65
CA PRO A 444 22.31 -6.14 -8.10
C PRO A 444 21.21 -6.11 -7.03
N PHE A 445 20.10 -6.83 -7.26
CA PHE A 445 18.91 -6.83 -6.39
C PHE A 445 18.43 -5.43 -6.00
N GLY A 446 18.64 -4.44 -6.83
CA GLY A 446 18.53 -3.03 -6.47
C GLY A 446 17.82 -2.15 -7.51
N PRO A 447 17.99 -0.83 -7.39
CA PRO A 447 17.28 0.16 -8.19
C PRO A 447 17.73 0.20 -9.65
N LEU A 448 16.90 0.87 -10.47
CA LEU A 448 17.19 1.18 -11.88
C LEU A 448 18.49 1.98 -12.01
N LYS A 449 19.38 1.53 -12.91
CA LYS A 449 20.68 2.16 -13.16
C LYS A 449 20.70 2.95 -14.45
N ASN A 450 20.26 2.35 -15.58
CA ASN A 450 20.28 3.00 -16.89
C ASN A 450 19.02 2.66 -17.70
N LEU A 451 18.69 3.53 -18.62
CA LEU A 451 17.80 3.27 -19.75
C LEU A 451 18.03 4.30 -20.87
N THR A 452 17.57 4.00 -22.07
CA THR A 452 17.57 4.92 -23.22
C THR A 452 16.19 4.94 -23.85
N TRP A 453 15.56 6.12 -23.95
CA TRP A 453 14.29 6.30 -24.65
C TRP A 453 14.46 6.20 -26.15
N ALA A 454 13.37 5.92 -26.87
CA ALA A 454 13.38 5.76 -28.33
C ALA A 454 13.83 7.00 -29.11
N ASN A 455 13.71 8.19 -28.52
CA ASN A 455 14.24 9.43 -29.12
C ASN A 455 15.75 9.61 -28.88
N GLY A 456 16.45 8.63 -28.28
CA GLY A 456 17.90 8.67 -28.04
C GLY A 456 18.32 9.37 -26.73
N VAL A 457 17.41 9.96 -25.98
CA VAL A 457 17.73 10.48 -24.65
C VAL A 457 18.02 9.31 -23.70
N SER A 458 19.11 9.41 -22.93
CA SER A 458 19.50 8.36 -21.98
C SER A 458 19.40 8.85 -20.54
N LEU A 459 18.99 7.96 -19.63
CA LEU A 459 19.10 8.08 -18.18
C LEU A 459 20.29 7.26 -17.71
N SER A 460 21.13 7.85 -16.87
CA SER A 460 22.16 7.16 -16.09
C SER A 460 22.08 7.58 -14.62
N ARG A 461 22.17 6.63 -13.70
CA ARG A 461 22.13 6.82 -12.25
C ARG A 461 23.32 6.17 -11.58
N SER A 462 23.99 6.91 -10.69
CA SER A 462 25.05 6.43 -9.81
C SER A 462 24.56 6.39 -8.38
N TYR A 463 25.01 5.40 -7.64
CA TYR A 463 24.59 5.17 -6.26
C TYR A 463 25.80 4.90 -5.35
N ASP A 464 25.65 5.24 -4.07
CA ASP A 464 26.59 4.80 -3.04
C ASP A 464 26.30 3.36 -2.59
N GLN A 465 27.09 2.85 -1.65
CA GLN A 465 26.96 1.48 -1.13
C GLN A 465 25.78 1.28 -0.15
N ASP A 466 24.97 2.31 0.12
CA ASP A 466 23.65 2.23 0.77
C ASP A 466 22.52 2.28 -0.24
N TYR A 467 22.85 2.26 -1.55
CA TYR A 467 21.92 2.43 -2.67
C TYR A 467 21.19 3.78 -2.66
N ARG A 468 21.78 4.83 -2.06
CA ARG A 468 21.29 6.21 -2.22
C ARG A 468 21.81 6.78 -3.53
N LEU A 469 20.93 7.45 -4.28
CA LEU A 469 21.26 8.08 -5.56
C LEU A 469 22.24 9.25 -5.36
N THR A 470 23.46 9.14 -5.89
CA THR A 470 24.48 10.19 -5.79
C THR A 470 24.52 11.10 -7.01
N GLU A 471 24.17 10.56 -8.18
CA GLU A 471 24.14 11.31 -9.42
C GLU A 471 23.08 10.76 -10.37
N GLN A 472 22.43 11.66 -11.12
CA GLN A 472 21.51 11.33 -12.22
C GLN A 472 21.79 12.24 -13.41
N THR A 473 21.93 11.65 -14.58
CA THR A 473 22.04 12.37 -15.86
C THR A 473 20.91 11.94 -16.80
N VAL A 474 20.20 12.91 -17.37
CA VAL A 474 19.12 12.69 -18.36
C VAL A 474 19.24 13.75 -19.46
N GLY A 475 19.66 13.36 -20.67
CA GLY A 475 19.59 14.24 -21.85
C GLY A 475 20.21 15.64 -21.65
N GLY A 476 21.33 15.74 -20.98
CA GLY A 476 21.99 17.03 -20.64
C GLY A 476 21.53 17.67 -19.32
N TRP A 477 20.50 17.14 -18.67
CA TRP A 477 20.16 17.46 -17.31
C TRP A 477 20.99 16.57 -16.38
N ASN A 478 21.89 17.20 -15.59
CA ASN A 478 22.67 16.53 -14.56
C ASN A 478 22.24 16.99 -13.18
N SER A 479 22.14 16.04 -12.23
CA SER A 479 21.85 16.30 -10.82
C SER A 479 22.76 15.48 -9.92
N THR A 480 23.33 16.10 -8.90
CA THR A 480 24.11 15.44 -7.85
C THR A 480 23.47 15.67 -6.48
N TYR A 481 23.54 14.65 -5.63
CA TYR A 481 22.85 14.61 -4.34
C TYR A 481 23.83 14.42 -3.18
N GLY A 482 23.73 15.26 -2.17
CA GLY A 482 24.44 15.10 -0.89
C GLY A 482 23.46 14.77 0.23
N TYR A 483 23.89 13.96 1.18
CA TYR A 483 23.04 13.39 2.23
C TYR A 483 23.60 13.67 3.62
N ASP A 484 22.68 13.84 4.61
CA ASP A 484 23.05 13.74 6.02
C ASP A 484 23.10 12.26 6.46
N ALA A 485 23.48 12.03 7.73
CA ALA A 485 23.59 10.68 8.28
C ALA A 485 22.22 9.94 8.36
N ASN A 486 21.09 10.66 8.45
CA ASN A 486 19.74 10.09 8.40
C ASN A 486 19.25 9.86 6.95
N SER A 487 20.14 10.04 5.95
CA SER A 487 19.80 9.94 4.51
C SER A 487 18.76 10.96 4.04
N ASN A 488 18.70 12.15 4.65
CA ASN A 488 17.98 13.28 4.08
C ASN A 488 18.88 13.97 3.07
N ILE A 489 18.33 14.41 1.93
CA ILE A 489 19.07 15.18 0.93
C ILE A 489 19.34 16.57 1.50
N THR A 490 20.60 16.92 1.69
CA THR A 490 21.02 18.25 2.16
C THR A 490 21.42 19.18 1.03
N THR A 491 21.91 18.61 -0.08
CA THR A 491 22.29 19.36 -1.28
C THR A 491 21.78 18.65 -2.53
N LEU A 492 21.26 19.42 -3.45
CA LEU A 492 20.91 19.00 -4.81
C LEU A 492 21.44 20.04 -5.79
N ASN A 493 22.52 19.73 -6.52
CA ASN A 493 23.02 20.58 -7.58
C ASN A 493 22.46 20.08 -8.91
N SER A 494 21.68 20.88 -9.60
CA SER A 494 20.93 20.45 -10.77
C SER A 494 20.95 21.48 -11.88
N SER A 495 21.38 21.09 -13.06
CA SER A 495 21.35 21.95 -14.24
C SER A 495 19.94 22.29 -14.72
N LEU A 496 18.91 21.54 -14.29
CA LEU A 496 17.49 21.81 -14.59
C LEU A 496 16.78 22.59 -13.48
N LEU A 497 17.00 22.21 -12.21
CA LEU A 497 16.27 22.74 -11.07
C LEU A 497 17.03 23.86 -10.35
N GLY A 498 18.31 24.05 -10.66
CA GLY A 498 19.23 24.94 -9.95
C GLY A 498 19.88 24.25 -8.75
N ASP A 499 20.74 24.97 -8.06
CA ASP A 499 21.40 24.49 -6.85
C ASP A 499 20.50 24.75 -5.65
N LEU A 500 20.23 23.70 -4.88
CA LEU A 500 19.31 23.65 -3.77
C LEU A 500 20.01 23.12 -2.52
N ASN A 501 19.82 23.82 -1.40
CA ASN A 501 20.28 23.33 -0.09
C ASN A 501 19.05 23.20 0.83
N TYR A 502 19.04 22.11 1.61
CA TYR A 502 17.93 21.76 2.50
C TYR A 502 18.41 21.60 3.95
N ASN A 503 17.63 22.10 4.91
CA ASN A 503 17.85 21.88 6.33
C ASN A 503 16.66 21.16 6.95
N TYR A 504 16.93 20.38 8.00
CA TYR A 504 15.94 19.56 8.69
C TYR A 504 16.06 19.74 10.21
N ASP A 505 14.94 19.56 10.91
CA ASP A 505 14.94 19.47 12.38
C ASP A 505 15.26 18.04 12.88
N ALA A 506 15.15 17.83 14.19
CA ALA A 506 15.48 16.55 14.81
C ALA A 506 14.45 15.43 14.50
N LEU A 507 13.29 15.77 13.93
CA LEU A 507 12.28 14.82 13.40
C LEU A 507 12.41 14.61 11.89
N ASP A 508 13.51 15.07 11.26
CA ASP A 508 13.76 15.04 9.82
C ASP A 508 12.72 15.81 8.99
N ARG A 509 11.99 16.79 9.59
CA ARG A 509 11.07 17.69 8.86
C ARG A 509 11.87 18.79 8.19
N LEU A 510 11.48 19.15 6.95
CA LEU A 510 12.16 20.19 6.17
C LEU A 510 11.93 21.58 6.81
N THR A 511 12.99 22.24 7.26
CA THR A 511 12.93 23.56 7.88
C THR A 511 13.39 24.68 6.96
N ALA A 512 14.19 24.38 5.94
CA ALA A 512 14.61 25.39 4.96
C ALA A 512 14.90 24.78 3.59
N GLU A 513 14.58 25.56 2.54
CA GLU A 513 15.02 25.38 1.16
C GLU A 513 15.71 26.66 0.72
N GLN A 514 16.97 26.56 0.27
CA GLN A 514 17.76 27.66 -0.25
C GLN A 514 17.99 27.47 -1.74
N ARG A 515 17.67 28.50 -2.55
CA ARG A 515 17.96 28.63 -3.98
C ARG A 515 18.80 29.88 -4.23
N ALA A 516 19.31 30.05 -5.45
CA ALA A 516 20.06 31.24 -5.83
C ALA A 516 19.22 32.53 -5.75
N ASP A 517 17.93 32.44 -6.04
CA ASP A 517 16.98 33.57 -6.12
C ASP A 517 16.14 33.79 -4.83
N ARG A 518 16.11 32.80 -3.93
CA ARG A 518 15.31 32.90 -2.70
C ARG A 518 15.71 31.88 -1.63
N GLN A 519 15.34 32.19 -0.40
CA GLN A 519 15.29 31.26 0.72
C GLN A 519 13.84 31.09 1.18
N GLN A 520 13.44 29.87 1.46
CA GLN A 520 12.16 29.55 2.12
C GLN A 520 12.45 28.85 3.44
N THR A 521 11.81 29.28 4.53
CA THR A 521 11.91 28.62 5.82
C THR A 521 10.54 28.21 6.34
N TYR A 522 10.50 27.12 7.08
CA TYR A 522 9.28 26.51 7.59
C TYR A 522 9.39 26.28 9.10
N SER A 523 8.33 26.56 9.83
CA SER A 523 8.20 26.22 11.25
C SER A 523 7.00 25.31 11.47
N TYR A 524 7.09 24.45 12.48
CA TYR A 524 6.08 23.41 12.76
C TYR A 524 5.77 23.36 14.25
N ASP A 525 4.56 22.92 14.60
CA ASP A 525 4.22 22.51 15.95
C ASP A 525 4.72 21.08 16.26
N ALA A 526 4.41 20.58 17.44
CA ALA A 526 4.90 19.30 17.93
C ALA A 526 4.44 18.09 17.10
N VAL A 527 3.32 18.19 16.35
CA VAL A 527 2.80 17.09 15.50
C VAL A 527 2.99 17.35 14.00
N GLY A 528 3.79 18.37 13.63
CA GLY A 528 4.12 18.65 12.25
C GLY A 528 3.11 19.52 11.49
N ASN A 529 2.16 20.17 12.15
CA ASN A 529 1.40 21.24 11.51
C ASN A 529 2.33 22.41 11.22
N ARG A 530 2.34 22.90 9.96
CA ARG A 530 3.14 24.06 9.58
C ARG A 530 2.60 25.34 10.22
N THR A 531 3.35 25.98 11.12
CA THR A 531 2.95 27.21 11.81
C THR A 531 3.38 28.48 11.08
N GLY A 532 4.42 28.37 10.23
CA GLY A 532 4.90 29.50 9.43
C GLY A 532 5.63 29.06 8.17
N LYS A 533 5.53 29.92 7.12
CA LYS A 533 6.34 29.89 5.91
C LYS A 533 6.88 31.29 5.69
N THR A 534 8.21 31.43 5.59
CA THR A 534 8.84 32.71 5.26
C THR A 534 9.56 32.59 3.94
N ILE A 535 9.33 33.52 3.02
CA ILE A 535 10.02 33.62 1.74
C ILE A 535 10.86 34.88 1.75
N THR A 536 12.17 34.72 1.62
CA THR A 536 13.15 35.80 1.52
C THR A 536 13.74 35.78 0.11
N PRO A 537 13.37 36.71 -0.79
CA PRO A 537 14.01 36.82 -2.09
C PRO A 537 15.48 37.17 -1.95
N ILE A 538 16.31 36.71 -2.89
CA ILE A 538 17.73 37.02 -2.97
C ILE A 538 17.99 37.69 -4.30
N ALA A 539 18.55 38.91 -4.27
CA ALA A 539 18.95 39.66 -5.45
C ALA A 539 20.42 40.11 -5.31
N ASN A 540 21.23 39.85 -6.32
CA ASN A 540 22.67 40.14 -6.31
C ASN A 540 23.42 39.50 -5.13
N GLY A 541 22.97 38.36 -4.64
CA GLY A 541 23.54 37.64 -3.49
C GLY A 541 23.11 38.19 -2.13
N GLU A 542 22.24 39.21 -2.07
CA GLU A 542 21.76 39.82 -0.83
C GLU A 542 20.28 39.49 -0.58
N ALA A 543 19.96 39.21 0.68
CA ALA A 543 18.60 38.96 1.14
C ALA A 543 17.76 40.25 1.04
N GLN A 544 16.58 40.14 0.46
CA GLN A 544 15.60 41.22 0.34
C GLN A 544 14.53 41.12 1.45
N THR A 545 13.55 42.01 1.43
CA THR A 545 12.44 42.01 2.39
C THR A 545 11.66 40.70 2.30
N SER A 546 11.59 40.01 3.44
CA SER A 546 10.88 38.71 3.55
C SER A 546 9.37 38.92 3.60
N THR A 547 8.65 37.95 3.05
CA THR A 547 7.20 37.77 3.25
C THR A 547 6.98 36.58 4.17
N GLN A 548 6.11 36.73 5.17
CA GLN A 548 5.77 35.69 6.10
C GLN A 548 4.29 35.35 6.01
N GLN A 549 3.98 34.07 5.95
CA GLN A 549 2.64 33.53 6.08
C GLN A 549 2.56 32.66 7.35
N THR A 550 1.58 32.92 8.18
CA THR A 550 1.33 32.16 9.41
C THR A 550 0.11 31.26 9.24
N TYR A 551 0.10 30.15 9.97
CA TYR A 551 -0.97 29.18 9.99
C TYR A 551 -1.40 28.92 11.43
N GLN A 552 -2.71 28.94 11.70
CA GLN A 552 -3.24 28.66 13.04
C GLN A 552 -4.16 27.45 12.98
N TYR A 553 -4.10 26.68 14.04
CA TYR A 553 -4.84 25.42 14.19
C TYR A 553 -5.72 25.50 15.43
N ALA A 554 -6.80 24.72 15.45
CA ALA A 554 -7.62 24.58 16.65
C ALA A 554 -6.76 24.00 17.80
N SER A 555 -6.98 24.49 19.02
CA SER A 555 -6.20 24.07 20.18
C SER A 555 -6.41 22.60 20.53
N ASN A 556 -7.55 22.01 20.13
CA ASN A 556 -7.97 20.65 20.42
C ASN A 556 -8.00 19.73 19.21
N SER A 557 -7.45 20.14 18.05
CA SER A 557 -7.39 19.32 16.84
C SER A 557 -6.30 19.82 15.88
N ASN A 558 -6.02 19.06 14.80
CA ASN A 558 -5.11 19.47 13.73
C ASN A 558 -5.83 20.25 12.61
N ARG A 559 -7.07 20.65 12.82
CA ARG A 559 -7.85 21.43 11.87
C ARG A 559 -7.27 22.84 11.73
N LEU A 560 -7.01 23.23 10.48
CA LEU A 560 -6.57 24.58 10.13
C LEU A 560 -7.73 25.56 10.35
N THR A 561 -7.48 26.67 11.04
CA THR A 561 -8.50 27.70 11.36
C THR A 561 -8.18 29.05 10.74
N GLN A 562 -6.90 29.30 10.37
CA GLN A 562 -6.49 30.58 9.80
C GLN A 562 -5.24 30.46 8.95
N ILE A 563 -5.20 31.18 7.82
CA ILE A 563 -4.05 31.38 6.96
C ILE A 563 -3.78 32.88 6.86
N GLY A 564 -2.67 33.36 7.42
CA GLY A 564 -2.43 34.80 7.55
C GLY A 564 -3.53 35.49 8.35
N ALA A 565 -4.25 36.44 7.72
CA ALA A 565 -5.40 37.12 8.33
C ALA A 565 -6.75 36.46 7.97
N GLN A 566 -6.75 35.45 7.11
CA GLN A 566 -7.97 34.85 6.57
C GLN A 566 -8.42 33.64 7.39
N ALA A 567 -9.70 33.66 7.82
CA ALA A 567 -10.31 32.51 8.47
C ALA A 567 -10.53 31.34 7.49
N VAL A 568 -10.45 30.13 8.01
CA VAL A 568 -10.62 28.86 7.31
C VAL A 568 -11.74 28.07 7.99
N SER A 569 -12.60 27.43 7.21
CA SER A 569 -13.73 26.65 7.71
C SER A 569 -13.58 25.18 7.35
N THR A 570 -14.02 24.29 8.27
CA THR A 570 -14.08 22.85 8.06
C THR A 570 -15.47 22.32 8.41
N ASP A 571 -15.86 21.19 7.79
CA ASP A 571 -17.08 20.48 8.17
C ASP A 571 -16.88 19.61 9.44
N ALA A 572 -17.92 18.87 9.82
CA ALA A 572 -17.88 18.06 11.04
C ALA A 572 -16.88 16.90 11.01
N VAL A 573 -16.55 16.37 9.81
CA VAL A 573 -15.54 15.31 9.63
C VAL A 573 -14.15 15.87 9.28
N GLY A 574 -13.98 17.19 9.31
CA GLY A 574 -12.72 17.87 9.20
C GLY A 574 -12.27 18.22 7.79
N ASN A 575 -13.13 18.07 6.78
CA ASN A 575 -12.81 18.54 5.44
C ASN A 575 -12.78 20.07 5.39
N LEU A 576 -11.82 20.61 4.68
CA LEU A 576 -11.73 22.03 4.39
C LEU A 576 -12.92 22.44 3.50
N THR A 577 -13.78 23.33 3.96
CA THR A 577 -14.96 23.78 3.19
C THR A 577 -14.77 25.16 2.59
N GLN A 578 -13.96 26.00 3.21
CA GLN A 578 -13.64 27.33 2.72
C GLN A 578 -12.25 27.76 3.17
N ASP A 579 -11.47 28.32 2.27
CA ASP A 579 -10.14 28.81 2.55
C ASP A 579 -9.88 30.20 1.93
N ARG A 580 -8.62 30.55 1.73
CA ARG A 580 -8.19 31.78 1.06
C ARG A 580 -8.87 31.95 -0.31
N ALA A 581 -8.99 33.20 -0.75
CA ALA A 581 -9.51 33.58 -2.07
C ALA A 581 -10.97 33.14 -2.37
N ASN A 582 -11.81 33.06 -1.34
CA ASN A 582 -13.21 32.64 -1.47
C ASN A 582 -13.41 31.31 -2.20
N ARG A 583 -12.45 30.39 -2.06
CA ARG A 583 -12.55 29.05 -2.57
C ARG A 583 -13.43 28.22 -1.64
N GLU A 584 -14.55 27.68 -2.17
CA GLU A 584 -15.45 26.77 -1.48
C GLU A 584 -15.24 25.36 -2.03
N LEU A 585 -15.09 24.37 -1.12
CA LEU A 585 -14.92 22.95 -1.40
C LEU A 585 -16.16 22.19 -0.90
N VAL A 586 -16.78 21.39 -1.77
CA VAL A 586 -18.03 20.68 -1.49
C VAL A 586 -17.78 19.18 -1.52
N TYR A 587 -18.26 18.47 -0.51
CA TYR A 587 -18.04 17.04 -0.34
C TYR A 587 -19.36 16.26 -0.34
N ASP A 588 -19.32 15.02 -0.86
CA ASP A 588 -20.44 14.10 -0.87
C ASP A 588 -20.57 13.28 0.43
N ALA A 589 -21.53 12.35 0.44
CA ALA A 589 -21.71 11.42 1.56
C ALA A 589 -20.58 10.39 1.69
N GLN A 590 -19.79 10.15 0.64
CA GLN A 590 -18.60 9.30 0.65
C GLN A 590 -17.36 10.03 1.19
N ASN A 591 -17.50 11.29 1.57
CA ASN A 591 -16.40 12.14 2.01
C ASN A 591 -15.38 12.45 0.90
N ARG A 592 -15.87 12.62 -0.37
CA ARG A 592 -15.04 12.95 -1.52
C ARG A 592 -15.33 14.38 -1.98
N LEU A 593 -14.29 15.11 -2.39
CA LEU A 593 -14.42 16.44 -2.97
C LEU A 593 -15.15 16.34 -4.32
N THR A 594 -16.37 16.88 -4.41
CA THR A 594 -17.20 16.78 -5.62
C THR A 594 -17.31 18.08 -6.40
N SER A 595 -17.05 19.22 -5.76
CA SER A 595 -17.10 20.50 -6.46
C SER A 595 -16.17 21.53 -5.83
N VAL A 596 -15.58 22.34 -6.67
CA VAL A 596 -14.81 23.54 -6.29
C VAL A 596 -15.52 24.77 -6.86
N LYS A 597 -15.73 25.78 -5.98
CA LYS A 597 -16.27 27.06 -6.39
C LYS A 597 -15.26 28.18 -6.10
N LEU A 598 -15.15 29.12 -6.99
CA LEU A 598 -14.42 30.38 -6.80
C LEU A 598 -15.41 31.56 -6.94
N ASP A 599 -15.43 32.43 -5.95
CA ASP A 599 -16.36 33.53 -5.85
C ASP A 599 -17.83 33.13 -6.08
N GLY A 600 -18.22 31.97 -5.55
CA GLY A 600 -19.55 31.37 -5.66
C GLY A 600 -19.85 30.66 -6.99
N ASN A 601 -18.95 30.72 -7.98
CA ASN A 601 -19.12 30.05 -9.27
C ASN A 601 -18.41 28.66 -9.26
N THR A 602 -19.13 27.62 -9.66
CA THR A 602 -18.53 26.30 -9.84
C THR A 602 -17.51 26.32 -10.97
N VAL A 603 -16.25 26.00 -10.66
CA VAL A 603 -15.13 25.94 -11.62
C VAL A 603 -14.74 24.52 -12.02
N ALA A 604 -14.98 23.55 -11.13
CA ALA A 604 -14.78 22.13 -11.39
C ALA A 604 -15.76 21.26 -10.60
N GLU A 605 -16.20 20.14 -11.21
CA GLU A 605 -16.94 19.07 -10.56
C GLU A 605 -16.20 17.75 -10.76
N PHE A 606 -16.27 16.86 -9.75
CA PHE A 606 -15.57 15.59 -9.75
C PHE A 606 -16.53 14.42 -9.44
N ARG A 607 -16.27 13.27 -10.05
CA ARG A 607 -16.96 12.02 -9.74
C ARG A 607 -15.94 10.91 -9.49
N TYR A 608 -16.31 9.97 -8.62
CA TYR A 608 -15.45 8.89 -8.18
C TYR A 608 -16.15 7.55 -8.30
N ASN A 609 -15.38 6.49 -8.55
CA ASN A 609 -15.88 5.13 -8.45
C ASN A 609 -15.77 4.60 -7.01
N ALA A 610 -16.34 3.42 -6.78
CA ALA A 610 -16.32 2.75 -5.48
C ALA A 610 -14.92 2.40 -4.94
N LEU A 611 -13.90 2.37 -5.81
CA LEU A 611 -12.51 2.15 -5.43
C LEU A 611 -11.80 3.43 -4.98
N GLY A 612 -12.50 4.56 -4.93
CA GLY A 612 -11.95 5.87 -4.58
C GLY A 612 -11.21 6.56 -5.73
N GLN A 613 -11.22 6.01 -6.94
CA GLN A 613 -10.59 6.59 -8.12
C GLN A 613 -11.48 7.67 -8.73
N ARG A 614 -10.92 8.82 -9.06
CA ARG A 614 -11.62 9.89 -9.75
C ARG A 614 -11.88 9.50 -11.20
N THR A 615 -13.14 9.40 -11.59
CA THR A 615 -13.54 8.96 -12.94
C THR A 615 -13.77 10.13 -13.88
N HIS A 616 -14.23 11.29 -13.35
CA HIS A 616 -14.53 12.49 -14.13
C HIS A 616 -13.99 13.74 -13.44
N LYS A 617 -13.54 14.66 -14.26
CA LYS A 617 -13.40 16.09 -13.95
C LYS A 617 -14.20 16.86 -15.01
N ILE A 618 -15.16 17.68 -14.58
CA ILE A 618 -16.02 18.49 -15.43
C ILE A 618 -15.67 19.95 -15.15
N SER A 619 -15.34 20.70 -16.18
CA SER A 619 -14.96 22.11 -16.08
C SER A 619 -15.44 22.88 -17.33
N ALA A 620 -15.09 24.16 -17.44
CA ALA A 620 -15.39 24.97 -18.63
C ALA A 620 -14.75 24.41 -19.91
N GLN A 621 -13.67 23.61 -19.81
CA GLN A 621 -13.00 22.97 -20.92
C GLN A 621 -13.69 21.69 -21.40
N GLY A 622 -14.73 21.23 -20.70
CA GLY A 622 -15.44 19.98 -20.98
C GLY A 622 -15.23 18.92 -19.91
N THR A 623 -15.33 17.66 -20.27
CA THR A 623 -15.20 16.53 -19.35
C THR A 623 -13.89 15.79 -19.62
N THR A 624 -13.08 15.61 -18.56
CA THR A 624 -11.93 14.70 -18.57
C THR A 624 -12.30 13.42 -17.86
N THR A 625 -12.08 12.25 -18.48
CA THR A 625 -12.21 10.94 -17.82
C THR A 625 -10.85 10.31 -17.60
N PHE A 626 -10.70 9.48 -16.55
CA PHE A 626 -9.43 8.93 -16.10
C PHE A 626 -9.44 7.41 -16.16
N LEU A 627 -8.37 6.79 -16.67
CA LEU A 627 -8.15 5.34 -16.68
C LEU A 627 -7.08 4.99 -15.65
N TYR A 628 -7.37 3.97 -14.82
CA TYR A 628 -6.43 3.47 -13.83
C TYR A 628 -6.12 2.00 -14.04
N GLY A 629 -4.88 1.61 -13.76
CA GLY A 629 -4.46 0.23 -13.65
C GLY A 629 -4.99 -0.45 -12.37
N PRO A 630 -4.76 -1.76 -12.23
CA PRO A 630 -5.22 -2.53 -11.06
C PRO A 630 -4.64 -2.03 -9.74
N ASP A 631 -3.43 -1.53 -9.77
CA ASP A 631 -2.71 -0.93 -8.63
C ASP A 631 -3.14 0.51 -8.30
N GLY A 632 -4.01 1.11 -9.13
CA GLY A 632 -4.48 2.49 -9.00
C GLY A 632 -3.57 3.53 -9.67
N GLN A 633 -2.57 3.11 -10.44
CA GLN A 633 -1.74 3.99 -11.25
C GLN A 633 -2.55 4.60 -12.39
N LEU A 634 -2.40 5.91 -12.63
CA LEU A 634 -3.08 6.59 -13.74
C LEU A 634 -2.46 6.14 -15.08
N LEU A 635 -3.22 5.39 -15.86
CA LEU A 635 -2.81 4.90 -17.19
C LEU A 635 -3.23 5.84 -18.32
N GLY A 636 -4.18 6.74 -18.09
CA GLY A 636 -4.58 7.70 -19.12
C GLY A 636 -5.67 8.64 -18.71
N GLU A 637 -5.82 9.69 -19.50
CA GLU A 637 -6.87 10.68 -19.43
C GLU A 637 -7.44 10.95 -20.82
N GLN A 638 -8.76 11.22 -20.91
CA GLN A 638 -9.45 11.44 -22.16
C GLN A 638 -10.34 12.68 -22.03
N GLN A 639 -10.24 13.60 -22.98
CA GLN A 639 -10.98 14.86 -23.00
C GLN A 639 -12.17 14.77 -23.95
N PHE A 640 -13.32 15.19 -23.46
CA PHE A 640 -14.57 15.28 -24.21
C PHE A 640 -15.12 16.70 -24.19
N ASN A 641 -15.75 17.12 -25.27
CA ASN A 641 -16.49 18.38 -25.28
C ASN A 641 -17.82 18.27 -24.52
N SER A 642 -18.57 19.38 -24.45
CA SER A 642 -19.87 19.42 -23.77
C SER A 642 -20.96 18.52 -24.42
N GLN A 643 -20.78 18.13 -25.69
CA GLN A 643 -21.66 17.21 -26.41
C GLN A 643 -21.24 15.74 -26.23
N GLY A 644 -20.16 15.45 -25.49
CA GLY A 644 -19.66 14.09 -25.26
C GLY A 644 -18.78 13.54 -26.40
N SER A 645 -18.39 14.36 -27.38
CA SER A 645 -17.45 13.93 -28.42
C SER A 645 -16.02 13.96 -27.90
N LYS A 646 -15.25 12.91 -28.15
CA LYS A 646 -13.85 12.82 -27.74
C LYS A 646 -12.98 13.78 -28.53
N LEU A 647 -12.22 14.61 -27.85
CA LEU A 647 -11.30 15.61 -28.43
C LEU A 647 -9.86 15.11 -28.45
N SER A 648 -9.42 14.58 -27.31
CA SER A 648 -8.04 14.09 -27.15
C SER A 648 -7.97 12.98 -26.12
N ALA A 649 -6.86 12.26 -26.11
CA ALA A 649 -6.49 11.31 -25.09
C ALA A 649 -4.98 11.38 -24.84
N GLN A 650 -4.57 11.12 -23.62
CA GLN A 650 -3.18 11.00 -23.24
C GLN A 650 -3.03 9.72 -22.45
N TYR A 651 -2.22 8.77 -22.95
CA TYR A 651 -1.96 7.49 -22.29
C TYR A 651 -0.54 7.48 -21.77
N TYR A 652 -0.36 7.12 -20.50
CA TYR A 652 0.91 7.10 -19.81
C TYR A 652 1.53 5.70 -19.84
N ILE A 653 2.83 5.64 -20.02
CA ILE A 653 3.63 4.42 -20.04
C ILE A 653 4.57 4.44 -18.84
N TRP A 654 4.55 3.37 -18.08
CA TRP A 654 5.25 3.27 -16.82
C TRP A 654 6.29 2.14 -16.82
N LEU A 655 7.35 2.34 -16.06
CA LEU A 655 8.25 1.29 -15.61
C LEU A 655 8.18 1.27 -14.08
N ASP A 656 7.49 0.27 -13.55
CA ASP A 656 7.11 0.25 -12.13
C ASP A 656 6.40 1.56 -11.71
N SER A 657 6.97 2.33 -10.76
CA SER A 657 6.44 3.63 -10.33
C SER A 657 6.94 4.85 -11.12
N MET A 658 7.87 4.64 -12.07
CA MET A 658 8.45 5.73 -12.85
C MET A 658 7.66 5.95 -14.16
N PRO A 659 7.08 7.14 -14.39
CA PRO A 659 6.47 7.46 -15.69
C PRO A 659 7.58 7.63 -16.74
N LEU A 660 7.56 6.78 -17.77
CA LEU A 660 8.51 6.85 -18.89
C LEU A 660 8.12 7.85 -19.97
N GLY A 661 6.82 8.17 -20.06
CA GLY A 661 6.25 8.99 -21.11
C GLY A 661 4.85 8.56 -21.47
N GLY A 662 4.48 8.71 -22.72
CA GLY A 662 3.14 8.34 -23.18
C GLY A 662 2.92 8.62 -24.64
N VAL A 663 1.65 8.53 -25.02
CA VAL A 663 1.16 8.87 -26.36
C VAL A 663 0.05 9.90 -26.21
N SER A 664 0.19 11.05 -26.88
CA SER A 664 -0.82 12.09 -27.00
C SER A 664 -1.58 11.91 -28.31
N ILE A 665 -2.91 11.87 -28.26
CA ILE A 665 -3.78 11.59 -29.39
C ILE A 665 -4.77 12.72 -29.52
N THR A 666 -5.03 13.17 -30.74
CA THR A 666 -6.16 14.06 -31.06
C THR A 666 -7.14 13.33 -31.98
N PHE A 667 -8.41 13.69 -31.88
CA PHE A 667 -9.48 13.11 -32.68
C PHE A 667 -10.12 14.18 -33.58
N ASP A 668 -10.58 13.76 -34.75
CA ASP A 668 -11.34 14.60 -35.65
C ASP A 668 -12.83 14.68 -35.24
N GLY A 669 -13.62 15.47 -35.96
CA GLY A 669 -15.05 15.64 -35.68
C GLY A 669 -15.89 14.37 -35.87
N GLN A 670 -15.36 13.32 -36.48
CA GLN A 670 -15.97 11.99 -36.65
C GLN A 670 -15.50 10.97 -35.61
N GLY A 671 -14.56 11.35 -34.70
CA GLY A 671 -13.99 10.48 -33.68
C GLY A 671 -12.87 9.56 -34.18
N ALA A 672 -12.35 9.78 -35.40
CA ALA A 672 -11.16 9.09 -35.87
C ALA A 672 -9.89 9.78 -35.36
N ILE A 673 -8.79 9.02 -35.25
CA ILE A 673 -7.49 9.55 -34.81
C ILE A 673 -6.97 10.52 -35.89
N ALA A 674 -6.83 11.80 -35.54
CA ALA A 674 -6.25 12.83 -36.39
C ALA A 674 -4.73 12.91 -36.26
N SER A 675 -4.20 12.72 -35.01
CA SER A 675 -2.75 12.64 -34.77
C SER A 675 -2.47 11.71 -33.55
N SER A 676 -1.26 11.17 -33.53
CA SER A 676 -0.77 10.32 -32.44
C SER A 676 0.73 10.55 -32.28
N GLU A 677 1.14 11.18 -31.19
CA GLU A 677 2.52 11.62 -30.97
C GLU A 677 3.05 11.05 -29.64
N PRO A 678 4.17 10.33 -29.66
CA PRO A 678 4.83 9.90 -28.44
C PRO A 678 5.54 11.08 -27.77
N PHE A 679 5.55 11.07 -26.44
CA PHE A 679 6.35 11.96 -25.60
C PHE A 679 7.08 11.16 -24.52
N TYR A 680 8.21 11.67 -24.06
CA TYR A 680 9.10 11.00 -23.15
C TYR A 680 9.25 11.84 -21.87
N LEU A 681 8.96 11.23 -20.71
CA LEU A 681 9.03 11.89 -19.41
C LEU A 681 10.37 11.61 -18.74
N HIS A 682 10.93 12.63 -18.15
CA HIS A 682 12.18 12.59 -17.42
C HIS A 682 11.92 13.01 -15.97
N SER A 683 12.14 12.07 -15.06
CA SER A 683 11.78 12.19 -13.65
C SER A 683 12.99 12.42 -12.76
N ASP A 684 12.76 13.03 -11.59
CA ASP A 684 13.77 13.19 -10.54
C ASP A 684 13.98 11.88 -9.72
N HIS A 685 14.67 11.98 -8.60
CA HIS A 685 15.00 10.87 -7.70
C HIS A 685 13.78 10.20 -7.05
N LEU A 686 12.67 10.91 -6.91
CA LEU A 686 11.39 10.38 -6.39
C LEU A 686 10.45 9.87 -7.50
N ASN A 687 10.93 9.79 -8.75
CA ASN A 687 10.11 9.52 -9.93
C ASN A 687 9.05 10.60 -10.25
N THR A 688 9.23 11.82 -9.72
CA THR A 688 8.40 12.98 -10.09
C THR A 688 8.80 13.46 -11.48
N PRO A 689 7.87 13.56 -12.46
CA PRO A 689 8.19 14.11 -13.79
C PRO A 689 8.59 15.59 -13.66
N ARG A 690 9.72 15.95 -14.27
CA ARG A 690 10.25 17.32 -14.26
C ARG A 690 10.38 17.92 -15.66
N MET A 691 10.53 17.07 -16.67
CA MET A 691 10.68 17.49 -18.06
C MET A 691 10.04 16.45 -19.00
N ALA A 692 9.51 16.90 -20.13
CA ALA A 692 9.13 16.03 -21.25
C ALA A 692 9.82 16.47 -22.51
N THR A 693 10.22 15.48 -23.35
CA THR A 693 10.75 15.69 -24.70
C THR A 693 9.88 15.01 -25.75
N ASN A 694 9.87 15.54 -26.97
CA ASN A 694 9.25 14.89 -28.12
C ASN A 694 10.24 13.92 -28.84
N GLN A 695 9.82 13.36 -29.97
CA GLN A 695 10.61 12.44 -30.81
C GLN A 695 11.92 13.06 -31.32
N THR A 696 12.01 14.38 -31.46
CA THR A 696 13.20 15.10 -31.90
C THR A 696 14.03 15.67 -30.75
N GLN A 697 13.82 15.16 -29.52
CA GLN A 697 14.49 15.56 -28.27
C GLN A 697 14.20 17.02 -27.84
N GLN A 698 13.27 17.71 -28.50
CA GLN A 698 12.89 19.06 -28.06
C GLN A 698 12.11 18.99 -26.75
N LYS A 699 12.42 19.91 -25.84
CA LYS A 699 11.68 20.06 -24.59
C LYS A 699 10.28 20.61 -24.91
N VAL A 700 9.24 19.82 -24.59
CA VAL A 700 7.83 20.18 -24.82
C VAL A 700 7.06 20.47 -23.55
N TRP A 701 7.61 20.12 -22.40
CA TRP A 701 7.05 20.44 -21.08
C TRP A 701 8.15 20.46 -20.02
N GLN A 702 7.96 21.28 -18.99
CA GLN A 702 8.82 21.37 -17.81
C GLN A 702 7.99 21.84 -16.62
N TRP A 703 8.26 21.25 -15.44
CA TRP A 703 7.71 21.68 -14.17
C TRP A 703 8.81 21.88 -13.15
N GLN A 704 8.91 23.11 -12.64
CA GLN A 704 9.78 23.49 -11.53
C GLN A 704 8.90 23.93 -10.37
N SER A 705 9.17 23.40 -9.20
CA SER A 705 8.42 23.72 -7.97
C SER A 705 9.37 23.95 -6.80
N ASP A 706 8.84 24.54 -5.70
CA ASP A 706 9.49 24.43 -4.40
C ASP A 706 9.39 22.98 -3.86
N ALA A 707 9.96 22.75 -2.69
CA ALA A 707 9.98 21.43 -2.06
C ALA A 707 8.57 20.83 -1.85
N PHE A 708 7.54 21.66 -1.64
CA PHE A 708 6.17 21.25 -1.39
C PHE A 708 5.29 21.21 -2.65
N GLY A 709 5.83 21.53 -3.83
CA GLY A 709 5.12 21.39 -5.09
C GLY A 709 4.50 22.69 -5.63
N VAL A 710 4.75 23.83 -5.00
CA VAL A 710 4.32 25.14 -5.53
C VAL A 710 5.17 25.52 -6.73
N GLY A 711 4.56 25.57 -7.91
CA GLY A 711 5.26 25.94 -9.14
C GLY A 711 4.39 25.79 -10.37
N GLN A 712 4.74 26.54 -11.43
CA GLN A 712 4.04 26.55 -12.71
C GLN A 712 4.75 25.62 -13.71
N ALA A 713 3.96 24.85 -14.43
CA ALA A 713 4.45 24.12 -15.58
C ALA A 713 4.50 25.03 -16.83
N SER A 714 5.43 24.75 -17.73
CA SER A 714 5.59 25.48 -18.99
C SER A 714 5.84 24.53 -20.15
N GLY A 715 5.49 24.92 -21.37
CA GLY A 715 5.67 24.12 -22.59
C GLY A 715 4.42 24.08 -23.44
N SER A 716 4.48 23.33 -24.55
CA SER A 716 3.38 23.12 -25.50
C SER A 716 2.52 21.91 -25.19
N LEU A 717 3.02 20.96 -24.38
CA LEU A 717 2.30 19.78 -23.93
C LEU A 717 1.72 20.03 -22.51
N ALA A 718 0.49 19.61 -22.28
CA ALA A 718 -0.11 19.67 -20.95
C ALA A 718 0.09 18.34 -20.21
N ILE A 719 0.84 18.35 -19.11
CA ILE A 719 1.03 17.19 -18.23
C ILE A 719 0.65 17.59 -16.81
N ASN A 720 -0.31 16.87 -16.25
CA ASN A 720 -0.87 17.16 -14.93
C ASN A 720 -0.30 16.26 -13.82
N LEU A 721 0.55 15.28 -14.14
CA LEU A 721 1.28 14.50 -13.14
C LEU A 721 2.17 15.43 -12.31
N ARG A 722 2.18 15.21 -10.98
CA ARG A 722 3.01 15.96 -10.02
C ARG A 722 3.85 14.97 -9.19
N PHE A 723 3.92 15.12 -7.88
CA PHE A 723 4.53 14.09 -7.04
C PHE A 723 3.87 12.72 -7.30
N PRO A 724 4.58 11.60 -7.12
CA PRO A 724 4.00 10.28 -7.37
C PRO A 724 2.62 10.10 -6.71
N GLY A 725 1.64 9.67 -7.51
CA GLY A 725 0.24 9.57 -7.13
C GLY A 725 -0.60 10.84 -7.34
N GLN A 726 0.03 11.99 -7.56
CA GLN A 726 -0.67 13.28 -7.65
C GLN A 726 -1.00 13.72 -9.08
N TYR A 727 -2.18 14.31 -9.24
CA TYR A 727 -2.67 14.94 -10.46
C TYR A 727 -3.09 16.37 -10.17
N PHE A 728 -2.54 17.33 -10.90
CA PHE A 728 -2.81 18.76 -10.74
C PHE A 728 -4.14 19.19 -11.35
N ASP A 729 -4.95 19.87 -10.56
CA ASP A 729 -6.18 20.52 -10.98
C ASP A 729 -5.98 22.03 -11.11
N GLN A 730 -5.87 22.49 -12.34
CA GLN A 730 -5.64 23.91 -12.65
C GLN A 730 -6.75 24.81 -12.07
N GLU A 731 -7.97 24.34 -12.04
CA GLU A 731 -9.17 25.07 -11.62
C GLU A 731 -9.15 25.36 -10.10
N SER A 732 -8.59 24.46 -9.31
CA SER A 732 -8.54 24.58 -7.84
C SER A 732 -7.16 24.94 -7.31
N GLY A 733 -6.10 24.64 -8.08
CA GLY A 733 -4.72 24.67 -7.60
C GLY A 733 -4.34 23.51 -6.66
N LEU A 734 -5.25 22.56 -6.44
CA LEU A 734 -5.01 21.35 -5.66
C LEU A 734 -4.36 20.26 -6.50
N HIS A 735 -3.74 19.30 -5.79
CA HIS A 735 -3.28 18.06 -6.40
C HIS A 735 -4.16 16.91 -5.88
N TYR A 736 -5.02 16.36 -6.75
CA TYR A 736 -5.74 15.13 -6.45
C TYR A 736 -4.74 14.00 -6.18
N ASN A 737 -4.84 13.33 -5.05
CA ASN A 737 -3.97 12.24 -4.64
C ASN A 737 -4.78 11.03 -4.17
N TYR A 738 -5.54 10.43 -5.09
CA TYR A 738 -6.37 9.24 -4.91
C TYR A 738 -7.45 9.40 -3.82
N PHE A 739 -7.14 9.17 -2.53
CA PHE A 739 -8.11 9.27 -1.43
C PHE A 739 -8.27 10.67 -0.86
N ARG A 740 -7.32 11.57 -1.08
CA ARG A 740 -7.31 12.96 -0.57
C ARG A 740 -6.88 13.95 -1.65
N ASP A 741 -7.11 15.22 -1.39
CA ASP A 741 -6.63 16.32 -2.21
C ASP A 741 -5.54 17.11 -1.45
N TYR A 742 -4.39 17.29 -2.08
CA TYR A 742 -3.23 17.96 -1.49
C TYR A 742 -3.15 19.42 -1.90
N ASP A 743 -2.97 20.30 -0.93
CA ASP A 743 -2.72 21.73 -1.19
C ASP A 743 -1.20 22.03 -1.05
N PRO A 744 -0.48 22.26 -2.16
CA PRO A 744 0.96 22.52 -2.13
C PRO A 744 1.33 23.82 -1.40
N GLU A 745 0.44 24.81 -1.40
CA GLU A 745 0.67 26.09 -0.72
C GLU A 745 0.73 25.94 0.81
N THR A 746 -0.16 25.14 1.36
CA THR A 746 -0.19 24.83 2.79
C THR A 746 0.71 23.63 3.13
N GLY A 747 1.07 22.81 2.14
CA GLY A 747 1.90 21.61 2.28
C GLY A 747 1.21 20.50 3.07
N ARG A 748 -0.14 20.39 2.95
CA ARG A 748 -0.96 19.42 3.66
C ARG A 748 -2.19 19.01 2.84
N TYR A 749 -2.84 17.95 3.25
CA TYR A 749 -4.14 17.54 2.70
C TYR A 749 -5.27 18.46 3.19
N VAL A 750 -6.31 18.61 2.38
CA VAL A 750 -7.51 19.40 2.73
C VAL A 750 -8.56 18.54 3.45
N GLU A 751 -8.41 17.21 3.45
CA GLU A 751 -9.22 16.24 4.21
C GLU A 751 -8.40 15.57 5.31
N SER A 752 -9.08 15.21 6.41
CA SER A 752 -8.53 14.30 7.41
C SER A 752 -8.34 12.91 6.81
N ASP A 753 -7.27 12.23 7.19
CA ASP A 753 -6.93 10.91 6.67
C ASP A 753 -8.07 9.90 6.91
N PRO A 754 -8.58 9.21 5.87
CA PRO A 754 -9.64 8.20 6.03
C PRO A 754 -9.19 6.99 6.87
N ILE A 755 -7.86 6.69 6.94
CA ILE A 755 -7.33 5.67 7.84
C ILE A 755 -6.97 6.22 9.24
N GLY A 756 -7.21 7.51 9.50
CA GLY A 756 -6.97 8.16 10.79
C GLY A 756 -5.52 8.12 11.22
N LEU A 757 -5.26 7.73 12.49
CA LEU A 757 -3.90 7.72 13.05
C LEU A 757 -2.98 6.64 12.44
N ALA A 758 -3.50 5.71 11.62
CA ALA A 758 -2.68 4.78 10.86
C ALA A 758 -1.81 5.50 9.80
N GLY A 759 -2.29 6.64 9.27
CA GLY A 759 -1.52 7.51 8.38
C GLY A 759 -0.52 8.44 9.08
N GLY A 760 -0.58 8.55 10.41
CA GLY A 760 0.27 9.42 11.24
C GLY A 760 -0.52 10.19 12.30
N LEU A 761 0.18 10.75 13.29
CA LEU A 761 -0.44 11.54 14.38
C LEU A 761 -1.15 12.80 13.85
N ASN A 762 -0.63 13.40 12.78
CA ASN A 762 -1.25 14.49 12.07
C ASN A 762 -2.04 13.95 10.86
N THR A 763 -3.35 13.81 11.00
CA THR A 763 -4.21 13.24 9.97
C THR A 763 -4.31 14.07 8.67
N TYR A 764 -3.74 15.28 8.64
CA TYR A 764 -3.64 16.14 7.45
C TYR A 764 -2.21 16.22 6.89
N GLY A 765 -1.24 15.60 7.57
CA GLY A 765 0.17 15.68 7.21
C GLY A 765 0.45 15.07 5.83
N TYR A 766 1.30 15.73 5.04
CA TYR A 766 1.88 15.15 3.85
C TYR A 766 3.31 14.71 4.16
N VAL A 767 3.56 13.42 4.08
CA VAL A 767 4.86 12.73 4.17
C VAL A 767 5.77 13.23 5.31
N ASP A 768 5.19 13.44 6.50
CA ASP A 768 5.87 13.96 7.70
C ASP A 768 6.65 15.25 7.46
N SER A 769 6.17 16.13 6.57
CA SER A 769 6.82 17.38 6.20
C SER A 769 8.23 17.23 5.59
N ASN A 770 8.53 16.06 4.97
CA ASN A 770 9.77 15.81 4.23
C ASN A 770 9.50 15.32 2.79
N PRO A 771 8.98 16.19 1.91
CA PRO A 771 8.60 15.84 0.54
C PRO A 771 9.81 15.66 -0.41
N ILE A 772 11.03 15.85 0.08
CA ILE A 772 12.26 15.58 -0.67
C ILE A 772 12.71 14.13 -0.52
N LYS A 773 12.24 13.44 0.52
CA LYS A 773 12.62 12.05 0.82
C LYS A 773 11.49 11.05 0.58
N TRP A 774 10.25 11.47 0.83
CA TRP A 774 9.09 10.60 0.89
C TRP A 774 8.01 11.02 -0.13
N VAL A 775 7.22 10.05 -0.55
CA VAL A 775 6.04 10.23 -1.40
C VAL A 775 4.84 9.52 -0.78
N ASP A 776 3.63 9.90 -1.21
CA ASP A 776 2.38 9.23 -0.82
C ASP A 776 1.56 8.97 -2.08
N PHE A 777 1.56 7.73 -2.58
CA PHE A 777 0.93 7.37 -3.85
C PHE A 777 -0.60 7.38 -3.82
N HIS A 778 -1.19 7.22 -2.65
CA HIS A 778 -2.63 7.04 -2.52
C HIS A 778 -3.29 8.09 -1.63
N GLY A 779 -2.53 9.01 -1.05
CA GLY A 779 -3.07 9.93 -0.06
C GLY A 779 -3.46 9.24 1.24
N LEU A 780 -2.69 8.24 1.71
CA LEU A 780 -2.92 7.49 2.94
C LEU A 780 -1.70 7.44 3.85
N SER A 781 -0.52 7.19 3.30
CA SER A 781 0.70 7.12 4.10
C SER A 781 1.96 7.29 3.25
N LYS A 782 3.04 7.74 3.91
CA LYS A 782 4.33 7.95 3.26
C LYS A 782 5.03 6.64 2.91
N THR A 783 5.75 6.62 1.78
CA THR A 783 6.65 5.54 1.36
C THR A 783 7.86 6.10 0.62
N GLN A 784 8.96 5.35 0.54
CA GLN A 784 10.11 5.70 -0.31
C GLN A 784 10.01 5.06 -1.70
N ASP A 785 9.56 3.82 -1.78
CA ASP A 785 9.40 3.08 -3.03
C ASP A 785 8.33 2.00 -2.88
N PRO A 786 7.24 2.04 -3.67
CA PRO A 786 6.18 1.03 -3.61
C PRO A 786 6.63 -0.37 -4.08
N ARG A 787 7.82 -0.50 -4.68
CA ARG A 787 8.36 -1.80 -5.13
C ARG A 787 9.06 -2.61 -4.04
N ASN A 788 9.45 -1.97 -2.94
CA ASN A 788 9.94 -2.72 -1.79
C ASN A 788 8.76 -3.49 -1.20
N GLY A 789 8.70 -4.80 -1.47
CA GLY A 789 7.64 -5.73 -1.04
C GLY A 789 7.39 -5.81 0.47
N ASN A 790 7.93 -4.86 1.22
CA ASN A 790 7.59 -4.56 2.61
C ASN A 790 6.34 -3.67 2.74
N ASP A 791 5.80 -3.16 1.63
CA ASP A 791 4.57 -2.35 1.62
C ASP A 791 3.28 -3.18 1.51
N GLN A 792 3.31 -4.44 1.97
CA GLN A 792 2.09 -5.22 2.17
C GLN A 792 1.11 -4.46 3.07
N ILE A 793 1.62 -3.72 4.06
CA ILE A 793 0.82 -2.79 4.87
C ILE A 793 0.06 -1.80 4.01
N LEU A 794 0.72 -1.15 3.06
CA LEU A 794 0.09 -0.15 2.18
C LEU A 794 -0.98 -0.76 1.28
N LEU A 795 -0.74 -1.97 0.76
CA LEU A 795 -1.73 -2.71 -0.02
C LEU A 795 -2.91 -3.10 0.85
N ASP A 796 -2.67 -3.61 2.05
CA ASP A 796 -3.70 -4.01 3.00
C ASP A 796 -4.49 -2.80 3.51
N LEU A 797 -3.83 -1.67 3.80
CA LEU A 797 -4.46 -0.40 4.17
C LEU A 797 -5.29 0.18 3.03
N LYS A 798 -4.79 0.13 1.79
CA LYS A 798 -5.51 0.56 0.59
C LYS A 798 -6.78 -0.27 0.39
N ASP A 799 -6.69 -1.59 0.53
CA ASP A 799 -7.84 -2.48 0.39
C ASP A 799 -8.84 -2.30 1.54
N ALA A 800 -8.38 -2.07 2.75
CA ALA A 800 -9.21 -1.74 3.90
C ALA A 800 -9.89 -0.36 3.74
N ALA A 801 -9.16 0.64 3.26
CA ALA A 801 -9.71 1.97 2.97
C ALA A 801 -10.74 1.94 1.84
N ARG A 802 -10.52 1.14 0.78
CA ARG A 802 -11.49 0.93 -0.31
C ARG A 802 -12.79 0.32 0.20
N ARG A 803 -12.73 -0.56 1.18
CA ARG A 803 -13.90 -1.18 1.81
C ARG A 803 -14.51 -0.32 2.91
N ASP A 804 -13.87 0.81 3.28
CA ASP A 804 -14.20 1.62 4.46
C ASP A 804 -14.14 0.78 5.76
N ASP A 805 -13.21 -0.19 5.79
CA ASP A 805 -13.07 -1.21 6.82
C ASP A 805 -12.08 -0.71 7.89
N ARG A 806 -12.61 0.00 8.85
CA ARG A 806 -11.83 0.62 9.92
C ARG A 806 -11.22 -0.41 10.89
N ASP A 807 -11.89 -1.54 11.09
CA ASP A 807 -11.38 -2.59 11.96
C ASP A 807 -10.20 -3.32 11.30
N ALA A 808 -10.27 -3.56 9.98
CA ALA A 808 -9.11 -4.04 9.23
C ALA A 808 -7.96 -3.02 9.28
N ILE A 809 -8.23 -1.73 9.18
CA ILE A 809 -7.23 -0.67 9.31
C ILE A 809 -6.57 -0.70 10.69
N LEU A 810 -7.35 -0.76 11.77
CA LEU A 810 -6.85 -0.82 13.14
C LEU A 810 -6.08 -2.11 13.40
N LYS A 811 -6.53 -3.25 12.86
CA LYS A 811 -5.82 -4.52 12.96
C LYS A 811 -4.49 -4.48 12.22
N ILE A 812 -4.44 -3.93 10.99
CA ILE A 812 -3.22 -3.72 10.23
C ILE A 812 -2.26 -2.79 11.00
N GLU A 813 -2.79 -1.74 11.61
CA GLU A 813 -2.04 -0.81 12.46
C GLU A 813 -1.46 -1.51 13.70
N GLN A 814 -2.22 -2.38 14.35
CA GLN A 814 -1.77 -3.19 15.48
C GLN A 814 -0.74 -4.23 15.04
N ASP A 815 -0.97 -4.91 13.92
CA ASP A 815 -0.07 -5.89 13.33
C ASP A 815 1.24 -5.24 12.86
N ALA A 816 1.18 -4.00 12.35
CA ALA A 816 2.35 -3.21 12.01
C ALA A 816 3.17 -2.83 13.27
N LYS A 817 2.51 -2.39 14.34
CA LYS A 817 3.14 -2.10 15.64
C LYS A 817 3.72 -3.36 16.28
N ASN A 818 3.08 -4.51 16.09
CA ASN A 818 3.54 -5.80 16.57
C ASN A 818 4.63 -6.43 15.68
N GLY A 819 5.08 -5.72 14.65
CA GLY A 819 6.15 -6.16 13.76
C GLY A 819 5.76 -7.27 12.78
N VAL A 820 4.47 -7.52 12.54
CA VAL A 820 4.00 -8.50 11.55
C VAL A 820 4.50 -8.18 10.14
N TYR A 821 4.75 -6.92 9.84
CA TYR A 821 5.19 -6.42 8.53
C TYR A 821 6.68 -6.00 8.45
N GLY A 822 7.48 -6.16 9.50
CA GLY A 822 8.87 -5.70 9.53
C GLY A 822 9.87 -6.62 10.24
N GLU A 823 11.18 -6.36 10.07
CA GLU A 823 12.28 -7.19 10.57
C GLU A 823 12.36 -7.33 12.11
N LEU A 824 11.66 -6.49 12.89
CA LEU A 824 11.60 -6.55 14.36
C LEU A 824 10.71 -7.68 14.90
N SER A 825 9.92 -8.35 14.05
CA SER A 825 9.01 -9.44 14.49
C SER A 825 9.68 -10.82 14.59
N LYS A 826 10.93 -10.96 14.18
CA LYS A 826 11.60 -12.27 14.10
C LYS A 826 11.95 -12.91 15.45
N GLU A 827 11.97 -12.17 16.54
CA GLU A 827 12.42 -12.69 17.82
C GLU A 827 11.35 -13.39 18.66
N ARG A 828 10.09 -12.97 18.59
CA ARG A 828 8.99 -13.68 19.30
C ARG A 828 8.67 -15.04 18.69
N ALA A 829 9.11 -15.33 17.48
CA ALA A 829 8.89 -16.61 16.80
C ALA A 829 9.89 -17.71 17.15
N LYS A 830 10.91 -17.45 18.00
CA LYS A 830 11.92 -18.47 18.39
C LYS A 830 11.38 -19.60 19.27
N ASN A 831 10.23 -19.42 19.92
CA ASN A 831 9.65 -20.41 20.84
C ASN A 831 8.57 -21.31 20.23
N VAL A 832 8.23 -21.16 18.96
CA VAL A 832 7.26 -22.02 18.27
C VAL A 832 8.02 -22.99 17.37
N LYS A 833 8.43 -24.14 17.93
CA LYS A 833 9.10 -25.22 17.19
C LYS A 833 8.06 -26.01 16.38
N GLY A 834 8.35 -26.29 15.12
CA GLY A 834 7.69 -27.28 14.30
C GLY A 834 6.84 -26.71 13.13
N TRP A 835 5.56 -26.86 13.16
CA TRP A 835 4.66 -26.62 12.03
C TRP A 835 4.41 -25.16 11.66
N CYS A 836 4.61 -24.19 12.57
CA CYS A 836 4.60 -22.77 12.24
C CYS A 836 5.74 -22.35 11.28
N LYS A 837 6.78 -23.16 11.15
CA LYS A 837 7.85 -22.98 10.14
C LYS A 837 7.30 -23.20 8.73
N ILE A 838 6.37 -24.12 8.56
CA ILE A 838 5.67 -24.40 7.27
C ILE A 838 4.66 -23.28 6.95
N ALA A 839 4.01 -22.70 7.95
CA ALA A 839 3.12 -21.55 7.76
C ALA A 839 3.89 -20.25 7.42
N LYS A 840 5.14 -20.10 7.89
CA LYS A 840 6.05 -19.00 7.45
C LYS A 840 6.55 -19.19 6.01
N ASP A 841 6.80 -20.44 5.60
CA ASP A 841 7.08 -20.81 4.21
C ASP A 841 5.80 -20.73 3.34
N GLY A 842 4.63 -20.66 3.95
CA GLY A 842 3.33 -20.48 3.31
C GLY A 842 3.18 -19.15 2.53
N ARG A 843 4.05 -18.16 2.73
CA ARG A 843 4.11 -17.01 1.82
C ARG A 843 4.66 -17.38 0.43
N LEU A 844 5.60 -18.28 0.38
CA LEU A 844 6.07 -18.87 -0.90
C LEU A 844 4.97 -19.75 -1.51
N LEU A 845 4.24 -20.52 -0.68
CA LEU A 845 3.11 -21.33 -1.13
C LEU A 845 1.90 -20.47 -1.54
N LYS A 846 1.60 -19.34 -0.86
CA LYS A 846 0.55 -18.39 -1.26
C LYS A 846 0.79 -17.78 -2.65
N SER A 847 2.03 -17.47 -2.98
CA SER A 847 2.38 -16.95 -4.31
C SER A 847 2.38 -18.04 -5.40
N LEU A 848 2.50 -19.31 -5.03
CA LEU A 848 2.63 -20.46 -5.95
C LEU A 848 1.32 -21.18 -6.24
N LEU A 849 0.39 -21.24 -5.26
CA LEU A 849 -0.82 -22.06 -5.36
C LEU A 849 -2.11 -21.26 -5.57
N GLY A 850 -2.04 -19.94 -5.62
CA GLY A 850 -3.22 -19.06 -5.68
C GLY A 850 -3.95 -18.94 -4.34
N VAL A 851 -4.42 -17.74 -4.03
CA VAL A 851 -5.01 -17.35 -2.72
C VAL A 851 -6.18 -18.24 -2.26
N THR A 852 -6.86 -18.91 -3.18
CA THR A 852 -8.13 -19.62 -2.90
C THR A 852 -7.96 -20.92 -2.10
N VAL A 853 -6.85 -21.64 -2.26
CA VAL A 853 -6.67 -22.96 -1.64
C VAL A 853 -6.10 -22.86 -0.22
N ILE A 854 -5.23 -21.91 0.01
CA ILE A 854 -4.63 -21.72 1.35
C ILE A 854 -5.65 -21.15 2.33
N ASN A 855 -6.57 -20.30 1.88
CA ASN A 855 -7.67 -19.84 2.72
C ASN A 855 -8.66 -20.96 3.11
N ALA A 856 -8.70 -22.07 2.34
CA ALA A 856 -9.50 -23.25 2.69
C ALA A 856 -8.76 -24.21 3.65
N LEU A 857 -7.43 -24.23 3.65
CA LEU A 857 -6.60 -25.13 4.49
C LEU A 857 -6.08 -24.47 5.78
N ALA A 858 -5.94 -23.14 5.79
CA ALA A 858 -5.32 -22.39 6.89
C ALA A 858 -6.17 -22.22 8.18
N PRO A 859 -7.52 -22.17 8.16
CA PRO A 859 -8.27 -21.88 9.39
C PRO A 859 -8.13 -22.90 10.51
N SER A 860 -7.88 -24.17 10.19
CA SER A 860 -7.81 -25.21 11.22
C SER A 860 -6.45 -25.31 11.89
N ALA A 861 -5.34 -25.14 11.17
CA ALA A 861 -4.00 -25.19 11.73
C ALA A 861 -3.61 -23.90 12.46
N GLN A 862 -4.01 -22.74 11.92
CA GLN A 862 -3.73 -21.45 12.54
C GLN A 862 -4.51 -21.26 13.86
N ARG A 863 -5.72 -21.81 13.98
CA ARG A 863 -6.53 -21.74 15.20
C ARG A 863 -6.16 -22.76 16.24
N ALA A 864 -5.63 -23.93 15.88
CA ALA A 864 -5.10 -24.86 16.85
C ALA A 864 -3.94 -24.26 17.65
N CYS A 865 -3.09 -23.45 17.01
CA CYS A 865 -2.01 -22.70 17.64
C CYS A 865 -2.48 -21.49 18.47
N GLU A 866 -3.64 -20.89 18.15
CA GLU A 866 -4.22 -19.77 18.91
C GLU A 866 -4.97 -20.24 20.18
N ILE A 867 -5.51 -21.48 20.17
CA ILE A 867 -6.33 -22.03 21.28
C ILE A 867 -5.45 -22.78 22.31
N ASP A 868 -4.41 -23.45 21.87
CA ASP A 868 -3.45 -24.13 22.76
C ASP A 868 -2.02 -24.09 22.19
N PRO A 869 -1.23 -23.09 22.58
CA PRO A 869 0.17 -22.98 22.14
C PRO A 869 1.10 -24.09 22.69
N THR A 870 0.59 -24.96 23.55
CA THR A 870 1.34 -26.09 24.10
C THR A 870 0.96 -27.44 23.51
N SER A 871 0.03 -27.47 22.55
CA SER A 871 -0.36 -28.72 21.88
C SER A 871 0.73 -29.21 20.93
N ASP A 872 0.87 -30.55 20.84
CA ASP A 872 1.85 -31.20 19.92
C ASP A 872 1.58 -30.86 18.43
N ALA A 873 0.50 -30.16 18.11
CA ALA A 873 0.18 -29.66 16.78
C ALA A 873 0.84 -28.30 16.46
N CYS A 874 1.44 -27.66 17.43
CA CYS A 874 2.29 -26.47 17.32
C CYS A 874 3.74 -26.81 17.51
#